data_88ae70386a590a102546c4ad93e97f26
#
_entry.id   88ae70386a590a102546c4ad93e97f26
#
_cell.length_a   1.000
_cell.length_b   1.000
_cell.length_c   1.000
_cell.angle_alpha   90.00
_cell.angle_beta   90.00
_cell.angle_gamma   90.00
#
_symmetry.space_group_name_H-M   'P 1'
#
loop_
_entity.id
_entity.type
_entity.pdbx_description
1 polymer ?
#
loop_
_entity_poly.entity_id
_entity_poly.type
_entity_poly.pdbx_seq_one_letter_code
_entity_poly.pdbx_strand_id
1 'polypeptide(L)'
;MNKKSRLILVDGSAYIFRAYYGLPPMNRADGTPINAVFGFTNMLVKLIEDYSDDKMIVIFDAARENFRNEIYPEYKANRGEAPDDLIPQFPLIRECVKSFNIPQLEIEGFEADDLIATYVRLAEKDKIETIIVSSDKDLMQLVSDNVTMLDPMKNKKIETKDVEEKFGVHPDKVIFIQALTGDKVDNIPGAPGIGPKTASQLINEFNDIDGLIKNLDKIKQEKRRNILKESENDIRLSLELVTLKNDVKIPEGINKIKTYNELKNENNNIFEFLKEQGFRSISERLKSNSFISSNSDKIIQKKEIEPKYQLINSKKNFEKILSEIEKKGICAIDTETNSLNIEKAKLVGISICYSENISYYIPINHTTSDGSKKIDNQLEENYVINHINKICKNESILKIGQNIKYDIRILNKYGVTFNSIADTMLISYSIDNGIYKHNLDDLSFNHLNHTTIKYKEVVGTGKNEITFDKVTIDNAINYAAEDSLLTFRLFQNLYPRLIKEKANFVYQNIDLPLVEVLSSIESKGIKVNKNFLTSLSNEFENESKKLEKNIYKLSKEEFNIGSPKQLGEILFVNLKIPGGKKTKSGTYSTDSSTLNNLASDGFEIAQLVLDWRELTKLKSTYTDALFRLTDGKSRVHTSFGLANTLTGRLSSTDPNLQNIPIRTENGKKIRTAFVSGKGKKLVSFDYSQIELRLAAEISSDKNFIKAFKNNEDIHASTAKEIFNLNDSQINNDYRRKAKAINFGILYGISPYGLAKQLDISNTEAKDYINEYFIKYPKIKKYMDHQIDFAKTNQYVETIFKRKINIKGIADKNFAVRGFAERQAINAPIQGSAADIIKLAMIEIHKEIKLKNIEAEMLLQVHDELIFEVENKKYDNLVSNVKTIMESVHLKYKDFSVPLTVDFGAGDHWGQAH
;
A
#
# COMPACT_ATOMS: atom_id res chain seq x y z
N MET A 1 -49.66 -8.83 6.54
CA MET A 1 -49.70 -7.52 7.22
C MET A 1 -48.56 -6.67 6.68
N ASN A 2 -48.84 -5.61 5.94
CA ASN A 2 -47.78 -4.70 5.49
C ASN A 2 -47.14 -4.07 6.72
N LYS A 3 -45.88 -4.40 6.97
CA LYS A 3 -45.05 -3.80 8.02
C LYS A 3 -44.93 -2.32 7.65
N LYS A 4 -45.47 -1.38 8.47
CA LYS A 4 -45.26 0.04 8.27
C LYS A 4 -43.76 0.32 8.27
N SER A 5 -43.25 1.03 7.26
CA SER A 5 -41.84 1.41 7.23
C SER A 5 -41.51 2.33 8.42
N ARG A 6 -40.37 2.07 9.04
CA ARG A 6 -39.83 2.85 10.17
C ARG A 6 -39.12 4.09 9.64
N LEU A 7 -38.79 5.00 10.54
CA LEU A 7 -37.93 6.16 10.25
C LEU A 7 -36.55 5.92 10.86
N ILE A 8 -35.51 5.95 10.03
CA ILE A 8 -34.10 5.83 10.43
C ILE A 8 -33.48 7.23 10.37
N LEU A 9 -33.10 7.77 11.53
CA LEU A 9 -32.44 9.06 11.67
C LEU A 9 -30.95 8.81 11.93
N VAL A 10 -30.10 9.15 10.98
CA VAL A 10 -28.66 8.91 11.07
C VAL A 10 -27.96 10.20 11.49
N ASP A 11 -27.30 10.18 12.63
CA ASP A 11 -26.40 11.23 13.07
C ASP A 11 -25.11 11.18 12.24
N GLY A 12 -25.10 12.00 11.17
CA GLY A 12 -24.00 12.04 10.22
C GLY A 12 -22.72 12.61 10.82
N SER A 13 -22.83 13.58 11.72
CA SER A 13 -21.68 14.21 12.38
C SER A 13 -20.93 13.23 13.27
N ALA A 14 -21.64 12.49 14.13
CA ALA A 14 -21.05 11.44 14.93
C ALA A 14 -20.39 10.34 14.09
N TYR A 15 -21.00 9.99 12.94
CA TYR A 15 -20.45 9.01 12.00
C TYR A 15 -19.13 9.47 11.37
N ILE A 16 -19.00 10.76 11.01
CA ILE A 16 -17.79 11.33 10.43
C ILE A 16 -16.60 11.18 11.38
N PHE A 17 -16.73 11.73 12.59
CA PHE A 17 -15.64 11.70 13.58
C PHE A 17 -15.25 10.27 13.93
N ARG A 18 -16.23 9.42 14.02
CA ARG A 18 -16.01 8.02 14.29
C ARG A 18 -15.25 7.29 13.19
N ALA A 19 -15.66 7.46 11.93
CA ALA A 19 -14.97 6.89 10.78
C ALA A 19 -13.51 7.39 10.71
N TYR A 20 -13.30 8.65 11.03
CA TYR A 20 -11.98 9.27 11.04
C TYR A 20 -11.05 8.65 12.09
N TYR A 21 -11.51 8.56 13.36
CA TYR A 21 -10.69 8.02 14.45
C TYR A 21 -10.63 6.48 14.47
N GLY A 22 -11.56 5.81 13.84
CA GLY A 22 -11.63 4.33 13.79
C GLY A 22 -10.74 3.68 12.76
N LEU A 23 -10.23 4.43 11.79
CA LEU A 23 -9.43 3.92 10.68
C LEU A 23 -8.05 4.59 10.63
N PRO A 24 -7.01 3.87 10.20
CA PRO A 24 -5.72 4.47 9.93
C PRO A 24 -5.85 5.51 8.80
N PRO A 25 -4.93 6.49 8.70
CA PRO A 25 -4.91 7.44 7.60
C PRO A 25 -4.89 6.71 6.24
N MET A 26 -5.80 7.11 5.36
CA MET A 26 -5.92 6.61 3.99
C MET A 26 -6.03 7.81 3.06
N ASN A 27 -5.29 7.76 1.95
CA ASN A 27 -5.32 8.82 0.95
C ASN A 27 -5.69 8.26 -0.41
N ARG A 28 -6.41 9.05 -1.19
CA ARG A 28 -6.62 8.84 -2.62
C ARG A 28 -5.31 9.01 -3.38
N ALA A 29 -5.25 8.58 -4.64
CA ALA A 29 -4.04 8.67 -5.47
C ALA A 29 -3.48 10.10 -5.62
N ASP A 30 -4.35 11.11 -5.58
CA ASP A 30 -3.99 12.52 -5.64
C ASP A 30 -3.56 13.13 -4.28
N GLY A 31 -3.52 12.31 -3.23
CA GLY A 31 -3.16 12.72 -1.87
C GLY A 31 -4.33 13.16 -1.00
N THR A 32 -5.55 13.25 -1.50
CA THR A 32 -6.74 13.62 -0.72
C THR A 32 -6.98 12.59 0.38
N PRO A 33 -7.09 12.97 1.65
CA PRO A 33 -7.41 12.07 2.73
C PRO A 33 -8.85 11.56 2.60
N ILE A 34 -9.05 10.24 2.76
CA ILE A 34 -10.34 9.57 2.51
C ILE A 34 -10.70 8.50 3.57
N ASN A 35 -9.96 8.39 4.67
CA ASN A 35 -10.26 7.40 5.70
C ASN A 35 -11.66 7.59 6.32
N ALA A 36 -12.06 8.83 6.61
CA ALA A 36 -13.40 9.13 7.10
C ALA A 36 -14.46 8.85 6.03
N VAL A 37 -14.21 9.22 4.77
CA VAL A 37 -15.10 8.93 3.64
C VAL A 37 -15.31 7.42 3.48
N PHE A 38 -14.22 6.65 3.51
CA PHE A 38 -14.27 5.18 3.40
C PHE A 38 -15.05 4.54 4.54
N GLY A 39 -14.75 4.94 5.78
CA GLY A 39 -15.44 4.43 6.97
C GLY A 39 -16.92 4.78 6.98
N PHE A 40 -17.26 6.03 6.68
CA PHE A 40 -18.64 6.52 6.57
C PHE A 40 -19.40 5.74 5.50
N THR A 41 -18.81 5.59 4.30
CA THR A 41 -19.45 4.84 3.20
C THR A 41 -19.73 3.39 3.59
N ASN A 42 -18.79 2.71 4.25
CA ASN A 42 -19.00 1.34 4.73
C ASN A 42 -20.14 1.24 5.76
N MET A 43 -20.22 2.20 6.69
CA MET A 43 -21.28 2.23 7.69
C MET A 43 -22.64 2.50 7.05
N LEU A 44 -22.69 3.43 6.08
CA LEU A 44 -23.92 3.76 5.35
C LEU A 44 -24.42 2.57 4.51
N VAL A 45 -23.52 1.88 3.79
CA VAL A 45 -23.85 0.65 3.05
C VAL A 45 -24.44 -0.40 3.96
N LYS A 46 -23.87 -0.61 5.16
CA LYS A 46 -24.40 -1.56 6.14
C LYS A 46 -25.83 -1.18 6.59
N LEU A 47 -26.07 0.10 6.85
CA LEU A 47 -27.42 0.57 7.22
C LEU A 47 -28.42 0.35 6.09
N ILE A 48 -28.03 0.60 4.86
CA ILE A 48 -28.87 0.34 3.69
C ILE A 48 -29.20 -1.16 3.58
N GLU A 49 -28.23 -2.05 3.78
CA GLU A 49 -28.45 -3.50 3.77
C GLU A 49 -29.42 -3.94 4.88
N ASP A 50 -29.29 -3.37 6.07
CA ASP A 50 -30.10 -3.73 7.23
C ASP A 50 -31.53 -3.11 7.22
N TYR A 51 -31.71 -1.95 6.55
CA TYR A 51 -32.91 -1.10 6.64
C TYR A 51 -33.42 -0.58 5.27
N SER A 52 -33.23 -1.33 4.17
CA SER A 52 -33.61 -0.88 2.81
C SER A 52 -35.11 -0.59 2.61
N ASP A 53 -35.99 -1.22 3.41
CA ASP A 53 -37.44 -1.03 3.39
C ASP A 53 -37.92 0.10 4.32
N ASP A 54 -37.01 0.71 5.06
CA ASP A 54 -37.31 1.79 5.98
C ASP A 54 -36.96 3.16 5.38
N LYS A 55 -37.62 4.22 5.83
CA LYS A 55 -37.33 5.59 5.46
C LYS A 55 -36.04 6.04 6.16
N MET A 56 -35.10 6.61 5.42
CA MET A 56 -33.79 6.99 5.98
C MET A 56 -33.45 8.44 5.62
N ILE A 57 -32.90 9.18 6.59
CA ILE A 57 -32.33 10.52 6.40
C ILE A 57 -31.04 10.65 7.20
N VAL A 58 -30.04 11.30 6.62
CA VAL A 58 -28.77 11.63 7.29
C VAL A 58 -28.76 13.09 7.69
N ILE A 59 -28.44 13.37 8.94
CA ILE A 59 -28.49 14.71 9.51
C ILE A 59 -27.08 15.13 9.92
N PHE A 60 -26.68 16.34 9.52
CA PHE A 60 -25.37 16.90 9.79
C PHE A 60 -25.47 18.23 10.56
N ASP A 61 -24.42 18.58 11.29
CA ASP A 61 -24.21 19.93 11.78
C ASP A 61 -23.84 20.86 10.62
N ALA A 62 -24.50 22.00 10.52
CA ALA A 62 -24.23 22.99 9.48
C ALA A 62 -23.00 23.84 9.79
N ALA A 63 -22.82 24.23 11.04
CA ALA A 63 -21.73 25.09 11.50
C ALA A 63 -21.34 24.74 12.96
N ARG A 64 -20.24 25.31 13.42
CA ARG A 64 -19.78 25.16 14.81
C ARG A 64 -20.62 26.01 15.78
N GLU A 65 -21.03 27.20 15.37
CA GLU A 65 -21.84 28.12 16.15
C GLU A 65 -23.33 27.86 15.96
N ASN A 66 -24.07 27.83 17.03
CA ASN A 66 -25.50 27.60 17.06
C ASN A 66 -26.17 28.47 18.14
N PHE A 67 -27.49 28.43 18.27
CA PHE A 67 -28.24 29.24 19.22
C PHE A 67 -27.77 29.08 20.69
N ARG A 68 -27.16 27.96 21.07
CA ARG A 68 -26.61 27.76 22.44
C ARG A 68 -25.43 28.67 22.72
N ASN A 69 -24.69 29.09 21.69
CA ASN A 69 -23.61 30.07 21.86
C ASN A 69 -24.14 31.47 22.10
N GLU A 70 -25.37 31.77 21.67
CA GLU A 70 -26.05 33.03 22.02
C GLU A 70 -26.46 33.03 23.51
N ILE A 71 -26.88 31.86 24.05
CA ILE A 71 -27.24 31.68 25.45
C ILE A 71 -26.01 31.66 26.33
N TYR A 72 -24.98 30.90 25.93
CA TYR A 72 -23.73 30.71 26.64
C TYR A 72 -22.54 30.72 25.69
N PRO A 73 -21.82 31.85 25.57
CA PRO A 73 -20.71 32.01 24.60
C PRO A 73 -19.58 30.98 24.74
N GLU A 74 -19.40 30.44 25.94
CA GLU A 74 -18.37 29.43 26.23
C GLU A 74 -18.83 27.99 25.90
N TYR A 75 -20.05 27.79 25.40
CA TYR A 75 -20.57 26.48 25.00
C TYR A 75 -19.64 25.84 23.95
N LYS A 76 -19.17 24.63 24.21
CA LYS A 76 -18.23 23.88 23.35
C LYS A 76 -16.89 24.58 23.06
N ALA A 77 -16.53 25.64 23.82
CA ALA A 77 -15.25 26.34 23.64
C ALA A 77 -14.01 25.43 23.85
N ASN A 78 -14.18 24.39 24.67
CA ASN A 78 -13.13 23.39 24.94
C ASN A 78 -12.91 22.41 23.79
N ARG A 79 -13.78 22.35 22.79
CA ARG A 79 -13.61 21.49 21.60
C ARG A 79 -12.57 22.09 20.66
N GLY A 80 -11.51 21.34 20.35
CA GLY A 80 -10.51 21.72 19.34
C GLY A 80 -11.12 21.89 17.94
N GLU A 81 -10.36 22.47 17.02
CA GLU A 81 -10.73 22.49 15.59
C GLU A 81 -10.71 21.08 15.02
N ALA A 82 -11.48 20.87 13.92
CA ALA A 82 -11.41 19.62 13.20
C ALA A 82 -9.99 19.42 12.64
N PRO A 83 -9.45 18.19 12.67
CA PRO A 83 -8.14 17.89 12.08
C PRO A 83 -8.06 18.36 10.63
N ASP A 84 -6.92 18.93 10.24
CA ASP A 84 -6.70 19.48 8.88
C ASP A 84 -6.99 18.47 7.77
N ASP A 85 -6.68 17.20 8.00
CA ASP A 85 -6.92 16.10 7.06
C ASP A 85 -8.36 15.57 7.08
N LEU A 86 -9.18 15.97 8.07
CA LEU A 86 -10.62 15.70 8.07
C LEU A 86 -11.43 16.76 7.32
N ILE A 87 -11.00 18.01 7.33
CA ILE A 87 -11.73 19.13 6.69
C ILE A 87 -12.08 18.84 5.22
N PRO A 88 -11.15 18.40 4.34
CA PRO A 88 -11.46 18.09 2.94
C PRO A 88 -12.39 16.88 2.77
N GLN A 89 -12.61 16.09 3.80
CA GLN A 89 -13.47 14.91 3.74
C GLN A 89 -14.96 15.22 4.01
N PHE A 90 -15.28 16.34 4.66
CA PHE A 90 -16.67 16.73 4.91
C PHE A 90 -17.52 16.88 3.64
N PRO A 91 -17.08 17.62 2.59
CA PRO A 91 -17.85 17.70 1.35
C PRO A 91 -17.96 16.34 0.63
N LEU A 92 -16.91 15.51 0.65
CA LEU A 92 -16.92 14.18 0.03
C LEU A 92 -17.93 13.23 0.71
N ILE A 93 -18.10 13.36 2.03
CA ILE A 93 -19.08 12.55 2.77
C ILE A 93 -20.51 12.98 2.41
N ARG A 94 -20.77 14.27 2.25
CA ARG A 94 -22.07 14.76 1.79
C ARG A 94 -22.36 14.31 0.35
N GLU A 95 -21.35 14.32 -0.50
CA GLU A 95 -21.42 13.78 -1.86
C GLU A 95 -21.70 12.26 -1.85
N CYS A 96 -21.08 11.51 -0.93
CA CYS A 96 -21.39 10.10 -0.71
C CYS A 96 -22.88 9.88 -0.44
N VAL A 97 -23.47 10.57 0.53
CA VAL A 97 -24.90 10.44 0.87
C VAL A 97 -25.77 10.79 -0.33
N LYS A 98 -25.44 11.88 -1.03
CA LYS A 98 -26.14 12.30 -2.26
C LYS A 98 -26.05 11.24 -3.36
N SER A 99 -24.91 10.58 -3.51
CA SER A 99 -24.70 9.54 -4.52
C SER A 99 -25.55 8.29 -4.29
N PHE A 100 -25.95 8.03 -3.05
CA PHE A 100 -26.95 7.01 -2.69
C PHE A 100 -28.40 7.49 -2.85
N ASN A 101 -28.63 8.74 -3.25
CA ASN A 101 -29.95 9.42 -3.29
C ASN A 101 -30.64 9.51 -1.91
N ILE A 102 -29.92 9.30 -0.81
CA ILE A 102 -30.47 9.41 0.53
C ILE A 102 -30.64 10.89 0.88
N PRO A 103 -31.83 11.32 1.41
CA PRO A 103 -32.02 12.67 1.89
C PRO A 103 -31.00 13.03 2.97
N GLN A 104 -30.48 14.25 2.91
CA GLN A 104 -29.62 14.80 3.95
C GLN A 104 -30.10 16.18 4.36
N LEU A 105 -29.90 16.52 5.65
CA LEU A 105 -30.33 17.77 6.22
C LEU A 105 -29.26 18.39 7.11
N GLU A 106 -29.05 19.69 6.94
CA GLU A 106 -28.29 20.55 7.85
C GLU A 106 -28.98 21.93 7.85
N ILE A 107 -29.10 22.57 8.99
CA ILE A 107 -29.74 23.87 9.13
C ILE A 107 -28.83 24.76 10.00
N GLU A 108 -28.48 25.95 9.47
CA GLU A 108 -27.68 26.92 10.23
C GLU A 108 -28.35 27.34 11.54
N GLY A 109 -27.56 27.46 12.60
CA GLY A 109 -28.02 27.85 13.92
C GLY A 109 -28.55 26.69 14.79
N PHE A 110 -28.62 25.46 14.25
CA PHE A 110 -29.07 24.27 15.02
C PHE A 110 -28.07 23.13 14.85
N GLU A 111 -27.96 22.29 15.89
CA GLU A 111 -27.17 21.06 15.87
C GLU A 111 -27.99 19.90 15.26
N ALA A 112 -27.27 18.89 14.78
CA ALA A 112 -27.89 17.66 14.26
C ALA A 112 -28.87 17.04 15.25
N ASP A 113 -28.55 17.10 16.54
CA ASP A 113 -29.38 16.57 17.63
C ASP A 113 -30.75 17.26 17.74
N ASP A 114 -30.81 18.58 17.53
CA ASP A 114 -32.06 19.34 17.53
C ASP A 114 -32.96 18.96 16.33
N LEU A 115 -32.35 18.72 15.17
CA LEU A 115 -33.06 18.28 13.99
C LEU A 115 -33.58 16.84 14.16
N ILE A 116 -32.75 15.94 14.76
CA ILE A 116 -33.17 14.59 15.15
C ILE A 116 -34.35 14.65 16.11
N ALA A 117 -34.28 15.47 17.18
CA ALA A 117 -35.35 15.63 18.12
C ALA A 117 -36.65 16.15 17.47
N THR A 118 -36.53 17.05 16.48
CA THR A 118 -37.66 17.55 15.71
C THR A 118 -38.32 16.44 14.88
N TYR A 119 -37.54 15.61 14.18
CA TYR A 119 -38.07 14.46 13.47
C TYR A 119 -38.71 13.42 14.39
N VAL A 120 -38.10 13.14 15.55
CA VAL A 120 -38.65 12.23 16.57
C VAL A 120 -40.06 12.72 17.01
N ARG A 121 -40.21 13.99 17.35
CA ARG A 121 -41.51 14.57 17.73
C ARG A 121 -42.57 14.41 16.62
N LEU A 122 -42.17 14.62 15.36
CA LEU A 122 -43.06 14.45 14.21
C LEU A 122 -43.44 12.97 14.02
N ALA A 123 -42.47 12.06 14.17
CA ALA A 123 -42.70 10.62 14.06
C ALA A 123 -43.63 10.09 15.16
N GLU A 124 -43.47 10.53 16.40
CA GLU A 124 -44.35 10.18 17.52
C GLU A 124 -45.79 10.65 17.28
N LYS A 125 -45.97 11.89 16.76
CA LYS A 125 -47.29 12.39 16.39
C LYS A 125 -48.00 11.53 15.35
N ASP A 126 -47.23 11.00 14.40
CA ASP A 126 -47.73 10.15 13.29
C ASP A 126 -47.69 8.65 13.68
N LYS A 127 -47.24 8.29 14.89
CA LYS A 127 -47.06 6.92 15.40
C LYS A 127 -46.18 6.08 14.51
N ILE A 128 -45.08 6.65 14.06
CA ILE A 128 -44.05 5.99 13.24
C ILE A 128 -42.91 5.51 14.16
N GLU A 129 -42.61 4.21 14.13
CA GLU A 129 -41.47 3.66 14.85
C GLU A 129 -40.18 4.29 14.33
N THR A 130 -39.33 4.78 15.21
CA THR A 130 -38.11 5.52 14.87
C THR A 130 -36.87 4.86 15.45
N ILE A 131 -35.81 4.79 14.64
CA ILE A 131 -34.49 4.33 15.08
C ILE A 131 -33.51 5.49 14.89
N ILE A 132 -32.91 5.96 15.98
CA ILE A 132 -31.82 6.95 15.96
C ILE A 132 -30.50 6.19 15.89
N VAL A 133 -29.72 6.41 14.84
CA VAL A 133 -28.43 5.76 14.66
C VAL A 133 -27.33 6.71 15.09
N SER A 134 -26.96 6.62 16.36
CA SER A 134 -25.91 7.41 17.02
C SER A 134 -25.40 6.69 18.25
N SER A 135 -24.19 7.03 18.67
CA SER A 135 -23.62 6.64 19.96
C SER A 135 -23.66 7.76 21.00
N ASP A 136 -24.23 8.92 20.64
CA ASP A 136 -24.28 10.07 21.51
C ASP A 136 -25.25 9.83 22.68
N LYS A 137 -24.75 10.09 23.90
CA LYS A 137 -25.53 9.94 25.13
C LYS A 137 -26.65 10.97 25.25
N ASP A 138 -26.50 12.12 24.60
CA ASP A 138 -27.41 13.25 24.72
C ASP A 138 -28.73 12.97 23.98
N LEU A 139 -28.70 12.16 22.94
CA LEU A 139 -29.89 11.67 22.24
C LEU A 139 -30.68 10.60 23.04
N MET A 140 -30.14 10.07 24.13
CA MET A 140 -30.84 9.11 24.97
C MET A 140 -32.07 9.69 25.66
N GLN A 141 -32.17 11.03 25.77
CA GLN A 141 -33.37 11.71 26.25
C GLN A 141 -34.58 11.52 25.33
N LEU A 142 -34.38 11.11 24.07
CA LEU A 142 -35.42 10.89 23.06
C LEU A 142 -35.95 9.46 23.01
N VAL A 143 -35.35 8.54 23.74
CA VAL A 143 -35.75 7.12 23.75
C VAL A 143 -37.14 6.98 24.39
N SER A 144 -38.02 6.24 23.73
CA SER A 144 -39.39 5.98 24.22
C SER A 144 -39.84 4.59 23.68
N ASP A 145 -41.12 4.23 23.97
CA ASP A 145 -41.68 2.97 23.45
C ASP A 145 -41.69 2.89 21.93
N ASN A 146 -41.74 4.04 21.22
CA ASN A 146 -41.71 4.12 19.76
C ASN A 146 -40.35 4.58 19.19
N VAL A 147 -39.39 4.93 20.04
CA VAL A 147 -38.08 5.46 19.65
C VAL A 147 -36.96 4.65 20.30
N THR A 148 -36.18 3.99 19.48
CA THR A 148 -34.99 3.26 19.94
C THR A 148 -33.72 3.89 19.37
N MET A 149 -32.59 3.74 20.06
CA MET A 149 -31.30 4.08 19.47
C MET A 149 -30.55 2.82 19.05
N LEU A 150 -29.73 2.96 18.02
CA LEU A 150 -28.79 1.94 17.58
C LEU A 150 -27.37 2.47 17.72
N ASP A 151 -26.59 1.88 18.61
CA ASP A 151 -25.15 2.11 18.65
C ASP A 151 -24.49 1.32 17.50
N PRO A 152 -24.04 2.00 16.45
CA PRO A 152 -23.54 1.31 15.26
C PRO A 152 -22.22 0.56 15.46
N MET A 153 -21.52 0.79 16.58
CA MET A 153 -20.27 0.09 16.90
C MET A 153 -20.49 -1.26 17.55
N LYS A 154 -21.34 -1.23 18.52
CA LYS A 154 -21.64 -2.43 19.29
C LYS A 154 -22.74 -3.22 18.62
N ASN A 155 -23.31 -2.68 17.55
CA ASN A 155 -24.54 -3.18 16.91
C ASN A 155 -25.61 -3.47 17.95
N LYS A 156 -25.70 -2.58 18.97
CA LYS A 156 -26.58 -2.75 20.12
C LYS A 156 -27.73 -1.76 20.03
N LYS A 157 -28.95 -2.27 20.09
CA LYS A 157 -30.13 -1.43 20.32
C LYS A 157 -30.12 -0.95 21.76
N ILE A 158 -30.49 0.30 21.94
CA ILE A 158 -30.65 0.98 23.23
C ILE A 158 -32.11 1.30 23.37
N GLU A 159 -32.74 0.71 24.36
CA GLU A 159 -34.14 0.85 24.70
C GLU A 159 -34.28 1.53 26.09
N THR A 160 -35.48 1.85 26.51
CA THR A 160 -35.76 2.48 27.78
C THR A 160 -35.01 1.83 28.96
N LYS A 161 -34.96 0.51 29.01
CA LYS A 161 -34.24 -0.22 30.09
C LYS A 161 -32.75 0.05 30.12
N ASP A 162 -32.13 0.15 28.94
CA ASP A 162 -30.68 0.43 28.83
C ASP A 162 -30.37 1.85 29.30
N VAL A 163 -31.29 2.81 29.06
CA VAL A 163 -31.17 4.18 29.55
C VAL A 163 -31.33 4.22 31.07
N GLU A 164 -32.32 3.50 31.62
CA GLU A 164 -32.54 3.37 33.05
C GLU A 164 -31.34 2.72 33.76
N GLU A 165 -30.77 1.68 33.20
CA GLU A 165 -29.54 1.07 33.74
C GLU A 165 -28.36 2.04 33.72
N LYS A 166 -28.25 2.88 32.70
CA LYS A 166 -27.11 3.81 32.51
C LYS A 166 -27.24 5.05 33.38
N PHE A 167 -28.42 5.67 33.41
CA PHE A 167 -28.64 6.96 34.09
C PHE A 167 -29.38 6.84 35.44
N GLY A 168 -30.00 5.69 35.72
CA GLY A 168 -30.78 5.45 36.92
C GLY A 168 -32.12 6.19 36.96
N VAL A 169 -32.58 6.69 35.79
CA VAL A 169 -33.85 7.38 35.61
C VAL A 169 -34.46 7.01 34.26
N HIS A 170 -35.76 7.24 34.08
CA HIS A 170 -36.44 7.10 32.82
C HIS A 170 -35.91 8.13 31.77
N PRO A 171 -35.93 7.84 30.43
CA PRO A 171 -35.35 8.69 29.39
C PRO A 171 -35.74 10.18 29.45
N ASP A 172 -37.01 10.50 29.72
CA ASP A 172 -37.50 11.89 29.82
C ASP A 172 -36.86 12.69 30.96
N LYS A 173 -36.24 12.02 31.94
CA LYS A 173 -35.51 12.64 33.06
C LYS A 173 -33.99 12.72 32.86
N VAL A 174 -33.46 12.20 31.73
CA VAL A 174 -32.03 12.25 31.46
C VAL A 174 -31.53 13.69 31.40
N ILE A 175 -32.32 14.63 30.86
CA ILE A 175 -31.98 16.05 30.82
C ILE A 175 -31.67 16.62 32.19
N PHE A 176 -32.41 16.21 33.23
CA PHE A 176 -32.20 16.68 34.62
C PHE A 176 -30.91 16.12 35.21
N ILE A 177 -30.54 14.88 34.85
CA ILE A 177 -29.26 14.31 35.26
C ILE A 177 -28.11 15.09 34.62
N GLN A 178 -28.21 15.38 33.35
CA GLN A 178 -27.20 16.14 32.60
C GLN A 178 -27.10 17.57 33.12
N ALA A 179 -28.22 18.22 33.38
CA ALA A 179 -28.24 19.56 33.98
C ALA A 179 -27.53 19.64 35.33
N LEU A 180 -27.71 18.61 36.21
CA LEU A 180 -27.05 18.53 37.50
C LEU A 180 -25.56 18.16 37.42
N THR A 181 -25.20 17.26 36.51
CA THR A 181 -23.81 16.78 36.42
C THR A 181 -22.90 17.68 35.59
N GLY A 182 -23.48 18.46 34.67
CA GLY A 182 -22.76 19.21 33.65
C GLY A 182 -22.04 18.30 32.66
N ASP A 183 -21.35 18.89 31.69
CA ASP A 183 -20.47 18.22 30.75
C ASP A 183 -19.19 19.03 30.52
N LYS A 184 -18.04 18.45 30.90
CA LYS A 184 -16.75 19.12 30.74
C LYS A 184 -16.29 19.22 29.28
N VAL A 185 -16.76 18.29 28.44
CA VAL A 185 -16.37 18.29 27.01
C VAL A 185 -17.08 19.42 26.29
N ASP A 186 -18.35 19.63 26.60
CA ASP A 186 -19.19 20.68 26.02
C ASP A 186 -19.24 21.97 26.82
N ASN A 187 -18.42 22.01 27.87
CA ASN A 187 -18.32 23.17 28.78
C ASN A 187 -19.65 23.56 29.42
N ILE A 188 -20.46 22.56 29.80
CA ILE A 188 -21.74 22.76 30.51
C ILE A 188 -21.46 22.72 32.02
N PRO A 189 -21.80 23.76 32.77
CA PRO A 189 -21.32 23.94 34.14
C PRO A 189 -21.81 22.88 35.14
N GLY A 190 -23.13 22.64 35.21
CA GLY A 190 -23.73 21.75 36.21
C GLY A 190 -23.51 22.21 37.68
N ALA A 191 -23.73 21.31 38.62
CA ALA A 191 -23.47 21.54 40.07
C ALA A 191 -22.15 20.88 40.48
N PRO A 192 -21.14 21.63 40.97
CA PRO A 192 -19.84 21.08 41.36
C PRO A 192 -19.95 19.93 42.39
N GLY A 193 -19.36 18.77 42.06
CA GLY A 193 -19.36 17.61 42.94
C GLY A 193 -20.64 16.77 42.96
N ILE A 194 -21.62 17.09 42.11
CA ILE A 194 -22.79 16.24 41.88
C ILE A 194 -22.49 15.32 40.69
N GLY A 195 -22.23 14.06 40.99
CA GLY A 195 -22.02 13.02 39.94
C GLY A 195 -23.32 12.28 39.57
N PRO A 196 -23.30 11.44 38.51
CA PRO A 196 -24.49 10.77 37.96
C PRO A 196 -25.33 10.00 38.99
N LYS A 197 -24.70 9.26 39.91
CA LYS A 197 -25.40 8.53 40.96
C LYS A 197 -26.16 9.45 41.91
N THR A 198 -25.55 10.58 42.28
CA THR A 198 -26.19 11.55 43.18
C THR A 198 -27.31 12.30 42.49
N ALA A 199 -27.09 12.69 41.22
CA ALA A 199 -28.10 13.32 40.40
C ALA A 199 -29.33 12.41 40.25
N SER A 200 -29.13 11.14 39.91
CA SER A 200 -30.19 10.14 39.76
C SER A 200 -31.01 9.96 41.07
N GLN A 201 -30.35 9.90 42.23
CA GLN A 201 -31.03 9.82 43.51
C GLN A 201 -31.92 11.06 43.75
N LEU A 202 -31.37 12.25 43.47
CA LEU A 202 -32.10 13.51 43.66
C LEU A 202 -33.31 13.61 42.74
N ILE A 203 -33.16 13.27 41.46
CA ILE A 203 -34.24 13.33 40.47
C ILE A 203 -35.31 12.26 40.76
N ASN A 204 -34.95 11.09 41.21
CA ASN A 204 -35.91 10.08 41.61
C ASN A 204 -36.71 10.50 42.87
N GLU A 205 -36.09 11.27 43.78
CA GLU A 205 -36.74 11.77 45.01
C GLU A 205 -37.61 12.99 44.78
N PHE A 206 -37.13 13.95 43.93
CA PHE A 206 -37.76 15.25 43.74
C PHE A 206 -38.42 15.48 42.37
N ASN A 207 -38.36 14.51 41.50
CA ASN A 207 -38.94 14.41 40.15
C ASN A 207 -38.27 15.23 39.08
N ASP A 208 -37.96 16.49 39.28
CA ASP A 208 -37.37 17.44 38.33
C ASP A 208 -36.54 18.50 39.06
N ILE A 209 -35.90 19.40 38.30
CA ILE A 209 -35.07 20.48 38.89
C ILE A 209 -35.88 21.43 39.75
N ASP A 210 -37.12 21.80 39.37
CA ASP A 210 -37.94 22.70 40.13
C ASP A 210 -38.39 22.05 41.45
N GLY A 211 -38.76 20.77 41.42
CA GLY A 211 -39.07 20.00 42.59
C GLY A 211 -37.87 19.86 43.54
N LEU A 212 -36.67 19.68 43.00
CA LEU A 212 -35.41 19.63 43.74
C LEU A 212 -35.14 20.98 44.44
N ILE A 213 -35.18 22.10 43.69
CA ILE A 213 -34.88 23.43 44.24
C ILE A 213 -35.90 23.84 45.29
N LYS A 214 -37.19 23.58 45.10
CA LYS A 214 -38.25 23.84 46.06
C LYS A 214 -38.13 23.05 47.37
N ASN A 215 -37.49 21.92 47.37
CA ASN A 215 -37.35 21.00 48.48
C ASN A 215 -35.91 20.83 48.98
N LEU A 216 -35.03 21.78 48.73
CA LEU A 216 -33.63 21.73 49.21
C LEU A 216 -33.52 21.46 50.71
N ASP A 217 -34.44 21.96 51.51
CA ASP A 217 -34.44 21.76 52.97
C ASP A 217 -34.60 20.29 53.38
N LYS A 218 -35.14 19.41 52.51
CA LYS A 218 -35.31 17.99 52.77
C LYS A 218 -33.98 17.21 52.54
N ILE A 219 -32.98 17.81 51.94
CA ILE A 219 -31.69 17.19 51.72
C ILE A 219 -30.90 17.17 53.04
N LYS A 220 -30.67 15.99 53.58
CA LYS A 220 -30.02 15.79 54.89
C LYS A 220 -28.58 16.31 54.94
N GLN A 221 -27.85 16.27 53.80
CA GLN A 221 -26.47 16.67 53.73
C GLN A 221 -26.33 18.17 53.49
N GLU A 222 -25.95 18.93 54.50
CA GLU A 222 -25.82 20.39 54.47
C GLU A 222 -24.91 20.88 53.34
N LYS A 223 -23.74 20.26 53.18
CA LYS A 223 -22.81 20.61 52.11
C LYS A 223 -23.44 20.48 50.69
N ARG A 224 -24.20 19.41 50.47
CA ARG A 224 -24.90 19.19 49.20
C ARG A 224 -26.02 20.21 48.99
N ARG A 225 -26.76 20.50 50.00
CA ARG A 225 -27.82 21.50 49.97
C ARG A 225 -27.27 22.89 49.57
N ASN A 226 -26.15 23.30 50.20
CA ASN A 226 -25.51 24.60 49.93
C ASN A 226 -24.98 24.65 48.47
N ILE A 227 -24.32 23.60 48.01
CA ILE A 227 -23.85 23.51 46.61
C ILE A 227 -25.02 23.67 45.63
N LEU A 228 -26.09 22.93 45.80
CA LEU A 228 -27.24 22.99 44.90
C LEU A 228 -27.92 24.39 44.92
N LYS A 229 -27.97 25.03 46.12
CA LYS A 229 -28.51 26.40 46.28
C LYS A 229 -27.62 27.44 45.59
N GLU A 230 -26.29 27.33 45.73
CA GLU A 230 -25.32 28.24 45.15
C GLU A 230 -25.24 28.06 43.60
N SER A 231 -25.45 26.84 43.12
CA SER A 231 -25.36 26.51 41.69
C SER A 231 -26.72 26.54 40.96
N GLU A 232 -27.77 27.10 41.56
CA GLU A 232 -29.11 27.09 40.94
C GLU A 232 -29.12 27.70 39.55
N ASN A 233 -28.44 28.83 39.35
CA ASN A 233 -28.36 29.49 38.04
C ASN A 233 -27.61 28.64 37.02
N ASP A 234 -26.50 28.00 37.43
CA ASP A 234 -25.69 27.12 36.56
C ASP A 234 -26.47 25.86 36.17
N ILE A 235 -27.26 25.30 37.08
CA ILE A 235 -28.12 24.14 36.84
C ILE A 235 -29.23 24.53 35.84
N ARG A 236 -29.85 25.68 35.98
CA ARG A 236 -30.91 26.17 35.08
C ARG A 236 -30.34 26.46 33.69
N LEU A 237 -29.18 27.12 33.61
CA LEU A 237 -28.43 27.31 32.38
C LEU A 237 -28.09 25.96 31.75
N SER A 238 -27.55 25.02 32.51
CA SER A 238 -27.23 23.68 32.02
C SER A 238 -28.48 22.96 31.50
N LEU A 239 -29.64 23.08 32.19
CA LEU A 239 -30.89 22.49 31.73
C LEU A 239 -31.31 23.05 30.34
N GLU A 240 -31.18 24.36 30.16
CA GLU A 240 -31.47 25.00 28.86
C GLU A 240 -30.52 24.51 27.77
N LEU A 241 -29.22 24.35 28.04
CA LEU A 241 -28.21 23.91 27.10
C LEU A 241 -28.35 22.43 26.71
N VAL A 242 -28.72 21.52 27.64
CA VAL A 242 -28.87 20.09 27.38
C VAL A 242 -30.23 19.71 26.78
N THR A 243 -31.23 20.57 26.89
CA THR A 243 -32.55 20.33 26.34
C THR A 243 -32.50 20.49 24.83
N LEU A 244 -32.84 19.42 24.10
CA LEU A 244 -32.88 19.46 22.64
C LEU A 244 -34.09 20.22 22.12
N LYS A 245 -33.87 21.09 21.13
CA LYS A 245 -34.96 21.83 20.47
C LYS A 245 -35.65 20.89 19.50
N ASN A 246 -36.96 20.73 19.66
CA ASN A 246 -37.74 19.76 18.87
C ASN A 246 -38.80 20.40 17.98
N ASP A 247 -38.75 21.72 17.80
CA ASP A 247 -39.70 22.50 17.01
C ASP A 247 -39.06 23.29 15.89
N VAL A 248 -37.88 22.86 15.44
CA VAL A 248 -37.16 23.49 14.34
C VAL A 248 -37.97 23.38 13.04
N LYS A 249 -38.04 24.47 12.29
CA LYS A 249 -38.72 24.47 10.98
C LYS A 249 -37.94 23.69 9.96
N ILE A 250 -38.32 22.42 9.69
CA ILE A 250 -37.68 21.56 8.71
C ILE A 250 -38.33 21.75 7.31
N PRO A 251 -37.52 21.66 6.23
CA PRO A 251 -38.02 21.87 4.85
C PRO A 251 -38.95 20.77 4.36
N GLU A 252 -38.74 19.52 4.82
CA GLU A 252 -39.53 18.36 4.36
C GLU A 252 -40.02 17.51 5.52
N GLY A 253 -41.33 17.25 5.53
CA GLY A 253 -41.94 16.32 6.50
C GLY A 253 -41.64 14.85 6.18
N ILE A 254 -41.83 13.96 7.17
CA ILE A 254 -41.53 12.51 7.11
C ILE A 254 -42.20 11.82 5.89
N ASN A 255 -43.39 12.31 5.45
CA ASN A 255 -44.11 11.71 4.35
C ASN A 255 -43.39 11.87 2.99
N LYS A 256 -42.45 12.80 2.86
CA LYS A 256 -41.63 12.99 1.64
C LYS A 256 -40.35 12.13 1.65
N ILE A 257 -39.95 11.62 2.79
CA ILE A 257 -38.79 10.73 2.89
C ILE A 257 -39.20 9.37 2.31
N LYS A 258 -38.48 8.92 1.30
CA LYS A 258 -38.66 7.62 0.64
C LYS A 258 -37.81 6.54 1.30
N THR A 259 -38.18 5.27 1.10
CA THR A 259 -37.36 4.13 1.44
C THR A 259 -36.19 3.99 0.45
N TYR A 260 -35.10 3.32 0.84
CA TYR A 260 -33.99 3.11 -0.10
C TYR A 260 -34.43 2.28 -1.31
N ASN A 261 -35.30 1.30 -1.12
CA ASN A 261 -35.84 0.50 -2.21
C ASN A 261 -36.64 1.31 -3.24
N GLU A 262 -37.24 2.44 -2.85
CA GLU A 262 -37.89 3.39 -3.78
C GLU A 262 -36.86 4.28 -4.49
N LEU A 263 -35.74 4.63 -3.82
CA LEU A 263 -34.70 5.53 -4.32
C LEU A 263 -33.65 4.83 -5.22
N LYS A 264 -33.40 3.55 -5.04
CA LYS A 264 -32.31 2.81 -5.71
C LYS A 264 -32.36 2.81 -7.24
N ASN A 265 -33.52 3.10 -7.83
CA ASN A 265 -33.73 3.14 -9.28
C ASN A 265 -33.64 4.57 -9.85
N GLU A 266 -33.51 5.59 -8.99
CA GLU A 266 -33.38 6.99 -9.41
C GLU A 266 -31.88 7.28 -9.64
N ASN A 267 -31.49 7.82 -10.80
CA ASN A 267 -30.12 8.26 -11.20
C ASN A 267 -29.02 8.02 -10.15
N ASN A 268 -28.52 6.80 -10.09
CA ASN A 268 -27.62 6.38 -9.03
C ASN A 268 -26.15 6.56 -9.45
N ASN A 269 -25.50 7.62 -8.98
CA ASN A 269 -24.12 7.96 -9.27
C ASN A 269 -23.11 7.29 -8.31
N ILE A 270 -23.59 6.34 -7.47
CA ILE A 270 -22.75 5.74 -6.42
C ILE A 270 -21.49 5.03 -6.98
N PHE A 271 -21.62 4.32 -8.10
CA PHE A 271 -20.48 3.63 -8.68
C PHE A 271 -19.44 4.59 -9.26
N GLU A 272 -19.87 5.75 -9.78
CA GLU A 272 -18.97 6.81 -10.22
C GLU A 272 -18.22 7.42 -9.02
N PHE A 273 -18.94 7.74 -7.95
CA PHE A 273 -18.35 8.21 -6.70
C PHE A 273 -17.36 7.19 -6.11
N LEU A 274 -17.75 5.91 -6.00
CA LEU A 274 -16.87 4.87 -5.46
C LEU A 274 -15.61 4.66 -6.30
N LYS A 275 -15.72 4.81 -7.62
CA LYS A 275 -14.59 4.75 -8.55
C LYS A 275 -13.64 5.93 -8.34
N GLU A 276 -14.16 7.15 -8.25
CA GLU A 276 -13.38 8.36 -7.99
C GLU A 276 -12.64 8.30 -6.66
N GLN A 277 -13.31 7.75 -5.63
CA GLN A 277 -12.68 7.56 -4.32
C GLN A 277 -11.75 6.33 -4.24
N GLY A 278 -11.76 5.42 -5.23
CA GLY A 278 -10.97 4.20 -5.23
C GLY A 278 -11.51 3.09 -4.29
N PHE A 279 -12.82 3.12 -3.97
CA PHE A 279 -13.45 2.21 -3.01
C PHE A 279 -13.92 0.89 -3.65
N ARG A 280 -12.96 0.12 -4.14
CA ARG A 280 -13.21 -1.13 -4.86
C ARG A 280 -14.02 -2.15 -4.05
N SER A 281 -13.64 -2.42 -2.81
CA SER A 281 -14.32 -3.41 -1.97
C SER A 281 -15.78 -3.09 -1.70
N ILE A 282 -16.11 -1.79 -1.55
CA ILE A 282 -17.49 -1.34 -1.38
C ILE A 282 -18.27 -1.50 -2.69
N SER A 283 -17.66 -1.16 -3.81
CA SER A 283 -18.26 -1.33 -5.14
C SER A 283 -18.59 -2.80 -5.44
N GLU A 284 -17.68 -3.73 -5.13
CA GLU A 284 -17.88 -5.17 -5.27
C GLU A 284 -19.03 -5.68 -4.37
N ARG A 285 -19.08 -5.23 -3.12
CA ARG A 285 -20.13 -5.58 -2.16
C ARG A 285 -21.52 -5.14 -2.62
N LEU A 286 -21.65 -3.93 -3.16
CA LEU A 286 -22.90 -3.41 -3.67
C LEU A 286 -23.38 -4.15 -4.94
N LYS A 287 -22.46 -4.55 -5.82
CA LYS A 287 -22.76 -5.35 -7.02
C LYS A 287 -23.24 -6.78 -6.66
N SER A 288 -22.58 -7.43 -5.69
CA SER A 288 -22.92 -8.80 -5.29
C SER A 288 -24.29 -8.92 -4.59
N ASN A 289 -24.73 -7.89 -3.88
CA ASN A 289 -25.94 -7.94 -3.06
C ASN A 289 -27.22 -7.55 -3.81
N SER A 290 -27.22 -7.34 -5.13
CA SER A 290 -28.38 -6.96 -5.96
C SER A 290 -29.18 -5.76 -5.43
N PHE A 291 -28.61 -4.94 -4.54
CA PHE A 291 -29.27 -3.78 -3.94
C PHE A 291 -29.50 -2.64 -4.91
N ILE A 292 -28.77 -2.65 -6.01
CA ILE A 292 -28.89 -1.64 -7.06
C ILE A 292 -29.15 -2.38 -8.35
N SER A 293 -30.37 -2.29 -8.88
CA SER A 293 -30.64 -2.76 -10.23
C SER A 293 -29.81 -1.92 -11.19
N SER A 294 -29.04 -2.56 -12.04
CA SER A 294 -28.16 -1.95 -13.04
C SER A 294 -28.95 -1.24 -14.14
N ASN A 295 -29.79 -0.25 -13.77
CA ASN A 295 -30.47 0.63 -14.71
C ASN A 295 -29.62 1.87 -15.09
N SER A 296 -28.32 1.89 -14.73
CA SER A 296 -27.34 2.88 -15.23
C SER A 296 -26.97 2.69 -16.70
N ASP A 297 -27.68 1.82 -17.41
CA ASP A 297 -27.46 1.46 -18.80
C ASP A 297 -27.95 2.49 -19.82
N LYS A 298 -28.31 3.73 -19.45
CA LYS A 298 -28.87 4.69 -20.42
C LYS A 298 -28.09 5.98 -20.66
N ILE A 299 -26.86 6.11 -20.15
CA ILE A 299 -25.99 7.25 -20.54
C ILE A 299 -24.75 6.69 -21.21
N ILE A 300 -24.76 6.71 -22.55
CA ILE A 300 -23.66 6.34 -23.46
C ILE A 300 -23.25 4.87 -23.35
N GLN A 301 -24.15 3.95 -23.61
CA GLN A 301 -23.80 2.63 -24.06
C GLN A 301 -23.47 2.66 -25.57
N LYS A 302 -22.18 2.63 -25.93
CA LYS A 302 -21.77 1.60 -26.91
C LYS A 302 -22.30 0.30 -26.31
N LYS A 303 -23.21 -0.39 -27.00
CA LYS A 303 -23.66 -1.74 -26.61
C LYS A 303 -22.42 -2.54 -26.22
N GLU A 304 -22.14 -2.68 -24.93
CA GLU A 304 -21.16 -3.67 -24.50
C GLU A 304 -21.80 -5.02 -24.80
N ILE A 305 -21.28 -5.64 -25.83
CA ILE A 305 -21.63 -7.03 -26.17
C ILE A 305 -21.10 -7.84 -25.02
N GLU A 306 -21.98 -8.57 -24.31
CA GLU A 306 -21.55 -9.47 -23.23
C GLU A 306 -20.42 -10.37 -23.74
N PRO A 307 -19.31 -10.47 -22.99
CA PRO A 307 -18.18 -11.27 -23.42
C PRO A 307 -18.59 -12.75 -23.51
N LYS A 308 -18.15 -13.40 -24.58
CA LYS A 308 -18.40 -14.84 -24.80
C LYS A 308 -17.13 -15.60 -24.47
N TYR A 309 -17.20 -16.50 -23.50
CA TYR A 309 -16.13 -17.43 -23.17
C TYR A 309 -16.42 -18.79 -23.81
N GLN A 310 -15.47 -19.33 -24.56
CA GLN A 310 -15.68 -20.56 -25.33
C GLN A 310 -14.62 -21.60 -25.04
N LEU A 311 -15.08 -22.81 -24.80
CA LEU A 311 -14.24 -23.99 -24.66
C LEU A 311 -13.73 -24.47 -26.02
N ILE A 312 -12.44 -24.77 -26.12
CA ILE A 312 -11.83 -25.39 -27.29
C ILE A 312 -11.29 -26.76 -26.93
N ASN A 313 -12.06 -27.78 -27.29
CA ASN A 313 -11.74 -29.18 -27.05
C ASN A 313 -11.67 -30.02 -28.34
N SER A 314 -11.76 -29.39 -29.51
CA SER A 314 -11.63 -30.06 -30.80
C SER A 314 -10.52 -29.45 -31.67
N LYS A 315 -9.76 -30.30 -32.36
CA LYS A 315 -8.68 -29.85 -33.27
C LYS A 315 -9.18 -28.88 -34.32
N LYS A 316 -10.33 -29.17 -34.95
CA LYS A 316 -10.94 -28.32 -35.98
C LYS A 316 -11.22 -26.90 -35.50
N ASN A 317 -11.78 -26.74 -34.29
CA ASN A 317 -12.06 -25.42 -33.73
C ASN A 317 -10.77 -24.70 -33.33
N PHE A 318 -9.78 -25.43 -32.83
CA PHE A 318 -8.48 -24.88 -32.50
C PHE A 318 -7.75 -24.33 -33.72
N GLU A 319 -7.66 -25.13 -34.83
CA GLU A 319 -7.06 -24.69 -36.09
C GLU A 319 -7.78 -23.49 -36.68
N LYS A 320 -9.10 -23.41 -36.58
CA LYS A 320 -9.87 -22.24 -37.01
C LYS A 320 -9.46 -20.97 -36.29
N ILE A 321 -9.29 -21.04 -34.97
CA ILE A 321 -8.86 -19.88 -34.13
C ILE A 321 -7.45 -19.46 -34.53
N LEU A 322 -6.52 -20.41 -34.74
CA LEU A 322 -5.16 -20.09 -35.14
C LEU A 322 -5.14 -19.39 -36.50
N SER A 323 -5.95 -19.84 -37.47
CA SER A 323 -6.06 -19.16 -38.76
C SER A 323 -6.63 -17.73 -38.66
N GLU A 324 -7.57 -17.49 -37.73
CA GLU A 324 -8.07 -16.13 -37.50
C GLU A 324 -7.01 -15.24 -36.82
N ILE A 325 -6.19 -15.80 -35.90
CA ILE A 325 -5.06 -15.09 -35.30
C ILE A 325 -4.03 -14.69 -36.39
N GLU A 326 -3.70 -15.61 -37.28
CA GLU A 326 -2.78 -15.33 -38.41
C GLU A 326 -3.31 -14.21 -39.30
N LYS A 327 -4.61 -14.18 -39.58
CA LYS A 327 -5.23 -13.10 -40.38
C LYS A 327 -5.21 -11.75 -39.68
N LYS A 328 -5.40 -11.75 -38.34
CA LYS A 328 -5.46 -10.51 -37.54
C LYS A 328 -4.08 -9.99 -37.14
N GLY A 329 -3.07 -10.83 -37.09
CA GLY A 329 -1.71 -10.49 -36.70
C GLY A 329 -1.56 -10.12 -35.22
N ILE A 330 -2.54 -10.45 -34.32
CA ILE A 330 -2.54 -10.07 -32.91
C ILE A 330 -3.35 -11.05 -32.07
N CYS A 331 -2.86 -11.40 -30.88
CA CYS A 331 -3.63 -12.11 -29.87
C CYS A 331 -3.10 -11.82 -28.47
N ALA A 332 -4.00 -11.86 -27.47
CA ALA A 332 -3.62 -12.01 -26.07
C ALA A 332 -3.51 -13.51 -25.77
N ILE A 333 -2.53 -13.88 -24.94
CA ILE A 333 -2.28 -15.24 -24.50
C ILE A 333 -2.01 -15.21 -22.97
N ASP A 334 -2.56 -16.20 -22.29
CA ASP A 334 -2.36 -16.39 -20.86
C ASP A 334 -2.31 -17.90 -20.54
N THR A 335 -1.57 -18.31 -19.52
CA THR A 335 -1.33 -19.71 -19.15
C THR A 335 -1.82 -20.04 -17.77
N GLU A 336 -2.59 -21.12 -17.67
CA GLU A 336 -3.03 -21.67 -16.41
C GLU A 336 -2.13 -22.81 -15.94
N THR A 337 -1.75 -22.78 -14.67
CA THR A 337 -0.80 -23.73 -14.09
C THR A 337 -1.28 -24.27 -12.75
N ASN A 338 -0.77 -25.43 -12.34
CA ASN A 338 -1.09 -26.03 -11.05
C ASN A 338 -0.24 -25.51 -9.88
N SER A 339 0.68 -24.57 -10.13
CA SER A 339 1.56 -23.99 -9.09
C SER A 339 2.10 -22.64 -9.53
N LEU A 340 2.19 -21.68 -8.61
CA LEU A 340 2.87 -20.40 -8.83
C LEU A 340 4.40 -20.53 -8.91
N ASN A 341 4.97 -21.62 -8.36
CA ASN A 341 6.40 -21.90 -8.49
C ASN A 341 6.69 -22.41 -9.88
N ILE A 342 7.26 -21.58 -10.73
CA ILE A 342 7.51 -21.86 -12.16
C ILE A 342 8.31 -23.15 -12.37
N GLU A 343 9.32 -23.44 -11.54
CA GLU A 343 10.14 -24.64 -11.68
C GLU A 343 9.34 -25.93 -11.49
N LYS A 344 8.33 -25.90 -10.62
CA LYS A 344 7.45 -27.05 -10.31
C LYS A 344 6.14 -27.02 -11.10
N ALA A 345 5.76 -25.86 -11.63
CA ALA A 345 4.49 -25.66 -12.33
C ALA A 345 4.39 -26.54 -13.58
N LYS A 346 3.22 -27.11 -13.77
CA LYS A 346 2.80 -27.82 -14.99
C LYS A 346 1.69 -27.03 -15.67
N LEU A 347 1.71 -26.99 -16.98
CA LEU A 347 0.69 -26.34 -17.78
C LEU A 347 -0.64 -27.11 -17.65
N VAL A 348 -1.71 -26.40 -17.30
CA VAL A 348 -3.06 -26.94 -17.16
C VAL A 348 -3.93 -26.56 -18.36
N GLY A 349 -3.81 -25.34 -18.85
CA GLY A 349 -4.52 -24.84 -20.00
C GLY A 349 -3.93 -23.54 -20.55
N ILE A 350 -4.43 -23.10 -21.69
CA ILE A 350 -4.06 -21.84 -22.32
C ILE A 350 -5.32 -21.07 -22.67
N SER A 351 -5.40 -19.80 -22.34
CA SER A 351 -6.46 -18.92 -22.84
C SER A 351 -5.94 -18.00 -23.94
N ILE A 352 -6.80 -17.71 -24.92
CA ILE A 352 -6.44 -16.89 -26.10
C ILE A 352 -7.60 -15.96 -26.45
N CYS A 353 -7.26 -14.68 -26.68
CA CYS A 353 -8.19 -13.69 -27.16
C CYS A 353 -7.59 -12.90 -28.33
N TYR A 354 -8.35 -12.73 -29.42
CA TYR A 354 -7.96 -11.93 -30.57
C TYR A 354 -9.05 -10.92 -30.99
N SER A 355 -10.04 -10.70 -30.12
CA SER A 355 -11.12 -9.73 -30.34
C SER A 355 -11.71 -9.23 -29.02
N GLU A 356 -12.38 -8.09 -29.04
CA GLU A 356 -12.91 -7.44 -27.83
C GLU A 356 -14.03 -8.20 -27.10
N ASN A 357 -14.66 -9.20 -27.75
CA ASN A 357 -15.91 -9.75 -27.26
C ASN A 357 -15.91 -11.27 -27.06
N ILE A 358 -14.86 -11.97 -27.52
CA ILE A 358 -14.80 -13.43 -27.42
C ILE A 358 -13.39 -13.83 -27.01
N SER A 359 -13.32 -14.68 -26.01
CA SER A 359 -12.10 -15.34 -25.60
C SER A 359 -12.30 -16.85 -25.49
N TYR A 360 -11.20 -17.57 -25.61
CA TYR A 360 -11.19 -19.03 -25.73
C TYR A 360 -10.29 -19.65 -24.68
N TYR A 361 -10.75 -20.75 -24.10
CA TYR A 361 -9.96 -21.57 -23.20
C TYR A 361 -9.67 -22.93 -23.81
N ILE A 362 -8.43 -23.35 -23.80
CA ILE A 362 -7.92 -24.62 -24.31
C ILE A 362 -7.46 -25.45 -23.11
N PRO A 363 -8.27 -26.36 -22.56
CA PRO A 363 -7.85 -27.24 -21.47
C PRO A 363 -6.88 -28.30 -22.02
N ILE A 364 -5.83 -28.58 -21.24
CA ILE A 364 -4.76 -29.50 -21.61
C ILE A 364 -4.57 -30.60 -20.59
N ASN A 365 -4.45 -30.24 -19.30
CA ASN A 365 -4.09 -31.17 -18.22
C ASN A 365 -4.98 -31.04 -16.98
N HIS A 366 -6.28 -30.79 -17.13
CA HIS A 366 -7.22 -30.93 -16.03
C HIS A 366 -7.38 -32.37 -15.59
N THR A 367 -7.50 -32.57 -14.28
CA THR A 367 -7.66 -33.88 -13.63
C THR A 367 -8.95 -33.93 -12.83
N THR A 368 -9.36 -35.14 -12.46
CA THR A 368 -10.43 -35.33 -11.48
C THR A 368 -10.11 -34.67 -10.15
N SER A 369 -11.13 -34.40 -9.34
CA SER A 369 -10.98 -33.69 -8.04
C SER A 369 -9.97 -34.35 -7.09
N ASP A 370 -9.80 -35.69 -7.20
CA ASP A 370 -8.78 -36.44 -6.46
C ASP A 370 -7.38 -36.41 -7.11
N GLY A 371 -7.28 -35.88 -8.34
CA GLY A 371 -6.04 -35.81 -9.09
C GLY A 371 -5.59 -37.15 -9.72
N SER A 372 -6.43 -38.20 -9.68
CA SER A 372 -6.02 -39.55 -10.10
C SER A 372 -6.06 -39.77 -11.61
N LYS A 373 -6.94 -39.06 -12.33
CA LYS A 373 -7.13 -39.23 -13.78
C LYS A 373 -7.24 -37.88 -14.49
N LYS A 374 -6.72 -37.83 -15.71
CA LYS A 374 -6.95 -36.71 -16.62
C LYS A 374 -8.41 -36.75 -17.09
N ILE A 375 -9.07 -35.57 -17.09
CA ILE A 375 -10.45 -35.45 -17.59
C ILE A 375 -10.47 -35.67 -19.12
N ASP A 376 -11.50 -36.35 -19.60
CA ASP A 376 -11.74 -36.53 -21.05
C ASP A 376 -12.10 -35.18 -21.72
N ASN A 377 -12.15 -35.14 -23.06
CA ASN A 377 -12.49 -33.95 -23.84
C ASN A 377 -11.50 -32.79 -23.73
N GLN A 378 -10.22 -33.06 -23.56
CA GLN A 378 -9.15 -32.12 -23.65
C GLN A 378 -8.28 -32.36 -24.88
N LEU A 379 -7.65 -31.34 -25.43
CA LEU A 379 -6.68 -31.51 -26.51
C LEU A 379 -5.38 -32.13 -25.99
N GLU A 380 -4.68 -32.85 -26.86
CA GLU A 380 -3.39 -33.44 -26.54
C GLU A 380 -2.32 -32.34 -26.39
N GLU A 381 -1.52 -32.38 -25.32
CA GLU A 381 -0.53 -31.35 -24.97
C GLU A 381 0.44 -31.07 -26.12
N ASN A 382 1.09 -32.10 -26.67
CA ASN A 382 2.06 -31.91 -27.76
C ASN A 382 1.45 -31.29 -28.99
N TYR A 383 0.19 -31.63 -29.28
CA TYR A 383 -0.54 -31.04 -30.39
C TYR A 383 -0.78 -29.55 -30.17
N VAL A 384 -1.26 -29.16 -29.01
CA VAL A 384 -1.49 -27.74 -28.69
C VAL A 384 -0.19 -26.97 -28.67
N ILE A 385 0.84 -27.48 -28.00
CA ILE A 385 2.15 -26.81 -27.88
C ILE A 385 2.80 -26.57 -29.24
N ASN A 386 2.78 -27.56 -30.15
CA ASN A 386 3.36 -27.40 -31.48
C ASN A 386 2.68 -26.29 -32.30
N HIS A 387 1.37 -26.13 -32.15
CA HIS A 387 0.64 -25.10 -32.89
C HIS A 387 0.81 -23.72 -32.21
N ILE A 388 0.78 -23.66 -30.89
CA ILE A 388 1.07 -22.42 -30.13
C ILE A 388 2.48 -21.92 -30.45
N ASN A 389 3.46 -22.84 -30.54
CA ASN A 389 4.83 -22.44 -30.89
C ASN A 389 4.92 -21.76 -32.30
N LYS A 390 4.13 -22.23 -33.26
CA LYS A 390 4.07 -21.58 -34.60
C LYS A 390 3.58 -20.11 -34.47
N ILE A 391 2.51 -19.87 -33.68
CA ILE A 391 1.98 -18.53 -33.45
C ILE A 391 2.96 -17.67 -32.65
N CYS A 392 3.53 -18.22 -31.58
CA CYS A 392 4.44 -17.46 -30.69
C CYS A 392 5.76 -17.09 -31.40
N LYS A 393 6.28 -17.97 -32.25
CA LYS A 393 7.51 -17.75 -33.04
C LYS A 393 7.33 -16.79 -34.22
N ASN A 394 6.10 -16.63 -34.70
CA ASN A 394 5.82 -15.78 -35.88
C ASN A 394 6.00 -14.29 -35.51
N GLU A 395 6.95 -13.62 -36.16
CA GLU A 395 7.25 -12.19 -35.91
C GLU A 395 6.14 -11.24 -36.38
N SER A 396 5.31 -11.67 -37.35
CA SER A 396 4.19 -10.89 -37.85
C SER A 396 2.96 -10.93 -36.96
N ILE A 397 2.97 -11.72 -35.91
CA ILE A 397 1.88 -11.80 -34.92
C ILE A 397 2.33 -11.20 -33.61
N LEU A 398 1.61 -10.19 -33.09
CA LEU A 398 1.85 -9.61 -31.77
C LEU A 398 1.18 -10.47 -30.69
N LYS A 399 1.96 -11.00 -29.76
CA LYS A 399 1.46 -11.71 -28.57
C LYS A 399 1.43 -10.76 -27.39
N ILE A 400 0.24 -10.56 -26.83
CA ILE A 400 0.00 -9.68 -25.68
C ILE A 400 -0.16 -10.55 -24.44
N GLY A 401 0.49 -10.19 -23.36
CA GLY A 401 0.27 -10.80 -22.04
C GLY A 401 0.14 -9.76 -20.93
N GLN A 402 -0.25 -10.21 -19.76
CA GLN A 402 -0.23 -9.45 -18.53
C GLN A 402 0.85 -10.05 -17.63
N ASN A 403 1.99 -9.40 -17.44
CA ASN A 403 3.20 -10.00 -16.87
C ASN A 403 3.66 -11.22 -17.69
N ILE A 404 3.74 -11.02 -18.99
CA ILE A 404 4.02 -12.05 -20.02
C ILE A 404 5.29 -12.87 -19.75
N LYS A 405 6.18 -12.35 -18.91
CA LYS A 405 7.39 -13.07 -18.46
C LYS A 405 7.05 -14.43 -17.85
N TYR A 406 5.96 -14.49 -17.06
CA TYR A 406 5.50 -15.75 -16.47
C TYR A 406 5.12 -16.77 -17.55
N ASP A 407 4.29 -16.38 -18.50
CA ASP A 407 3.81 -17.25 -19.59
C ASP A 407 4.95 -17.71 -20.49
N ILE A 408 5.87 -16.81 -20.83
CA ILE A 408 7.08 -17.15 -21.57
C ILE A 408 7.88 -18.22 -20.83
N ARG A 409 8.10 -18.08 -19.52
CA ARG A 409 8.87 -19.05 -18.75
C ARG A 409 8.16 -20.40 -18.65
N ILE A 410 6.85 -20.41 -18.48
CA ILE A 410 6.07 -21.66 -18.47
C ILE A 410 6.18 -22.36 -19.82
N LEU A 411 5.88 -21.65 -20.92
CA LEU A 411 5.85 -22.25 -22.26
C LEU A 411 7.24 -22.60 -22.79
N ASN A 412 8.30 -21.88 -22.38
CA ASN A 412 9.70 -22.24 -22.70
C ASN A 412 10.08 -23.63 -22.17
N LYS A 413 9.46 -24.11 -21.06
CA LYS A 413 9.71 -25.47 -20.55
C LYS A 413 9.23 -26.55 -21.54
N TYR A 414 8.30 -26.19 -22.41
CA TYR A 414 7.75 -27.03 -23.49
C TYR A 414 8.36 -26.72 -24.87
N GLY A 415 9.41 -25.89 -24.91
CA GLY A 415 10.12 -25.56 -26.16
C GLY A 415 9.47 -24.48 -27.03
N VAL A 416 8.48 -23.75 -26.47
CA VAL A 416 7.88 -22.61 -27.19
C VAL A 416 8.82 -21.40 -27.10
N THR A 417 9.02 -20.72 -28.22
CA THR A 417 9.80 -19.49 -28.31
C THR A 417 8.89 -18.31 -28.67
N PHE A 418 9.16 -17.14 -28.11
CA PHE A 418 8.37 -15.96 -28.36
C PHE A 418 9.14 -14.90 -29.14
N ASN A 419 8.48 -14.35 -30.18
CA ASN A 419 8.89 -13.14 -30.88
C ASN A 419 7.72 -12.14 -30.84
N SER A 420 7.97 -10.84 -31.02
CA SER A 420 6.94 -9.80 -31.10
C SER A 420 5.94 -9.84 -29.96
N ILE A 421 6.38 -9.46 -28.79
CA ILE A 421 5.56 -9.46 -27.56
C ILE A 421 5.10 -8.06 -27.17
N ALA A 422 4.03 -7.99 -26.37
CA ALA A 422 3.61 -6.80 -25.63
C ALA A 422 3.15 -7.21 -24.22
N ASP A 423 3.31 -6.33 -23.25
CA ASP A 423 2.96 -6.58 -21.84
C ASP A 423 2.15 -5.41 -21.28
N THR A 424 0.90 -5.66 -20.91
CA THR A 424 -0.02 -4.64 -20.40
C THR A 424 0.39 -4.12 -19.03
N MET A 425 1.01 -4.95 -18.17
CA MET A 425 1.61 -4.53 -16.91
C MET A 425 2.73 -3.49 -17.15
N LEU A 426 3.62 -3.76 -18.10
CA LEU A 426 4.75 -2.85 -18.40
C LEU A 426 4.30 -1.59 -19.13
N ILE A 427 3.28 -1.66 -19.98
CA ILE A 427 2.66 -0.46 -20.58
C ILE A 427 2.14 0.44 -19.50
N SER A 428 1.30 -0.09 -18.60
CA SER A 428 0.75 0.65 -17.47
C SER A 428 1.84 1.21 -16.56
N TYR A 429 2.86 0.42 -16.24
CA TYR A 429 3.99 0.86 -15.44
C TYR A 429 4.77 2.01 -16.07
N SER A 430 4.95 2.01 -17.37
CA SER A 430 5.66 3.08 -18.09
C SER A 430 4.87 4.40 -18.12
N ILE A 431 3.53 4.33 -18.02
CA ILE A 431 2.64 5.49 -18.08
C ILE A 431 2.27 5.99 -16.68
N ASP A 432 1.83 5.08 -15.81
CA ASP A 432 1.14 5.39 -14.55
C ASP A 432 1.92 4.90 -13.31
N ASN A 433 3.25 4.78 -13.42
CA ASN A 433 4.10 4.34 -12.30
C ASN A 433 3.88 5.17 -11.04
N GLY A 434 3.57 4.49 -9.94
CA GLY A 434 3.31 5.10 -8.63
C GLY A 434 1.87 5.55 -8.40
N ILE A 435 0.96 5.45 -9.39
CA ILE A 435 -0.46 5.82 -9.22
C ILE A 435 -1.24 4.68 -8.57
N TYR A 436 -1.13 3.45 -9.10
CA TYR A 436 -1.80 2.23 -8.60
C TYR A 436 -0.91 1.01 -8.85
N LYS A 437 -1.36 -0.16 -8.41
CA LYS A 437 -0.68 -1.43 -8.74
C LYS A 437 -0.98 -1.83 -10.19
N HIS A 438 -0.01 -2.50 -10.83
CA HIS A 438 -0.10 -2.86 -12.23
C HIS A 438 -0.52 -4.32 -12.47
N ASN A 439 -1.21 -4.96 -11.49
CA ASN A 439 -1.80 -6.28 -11.66
C ASN A 439 -3.11 -6.20 -12.49
N LEU A 440 -3.54 -7.33 -13.05
CA LEU A 440 -4.72 -7.40 -13.92
C LEU A 440 -5.98 -6.86 -13.24
N ASP A 441 -6.18 -7.18 -11.99
CA ASP A 441 -7.31 -6.75 -11.18
C ASP A 441 -7.43 -5.21 -11.10
N ASP A 442 -6.34 -4.56 -10.66
CA ASP A 442 -6.33 -3.11 -10.49
C ASP A 442 -6.43 -2.39 -11.85
N LEU A 443 -5.77 -2.93 -12.91
CA LEU A 443 -5.87 -2.38 -14.25
C LEU A 443 -7.28 -2.51 -14.84
N SER A 444 -7.91 -3.68 -14.71
CA SER A 444 -9.27 -3.91 -15.20
C SER A 444 -10.28 -3.02 -14.49
N PHE A 445 -10.14 -2.85 -13.18
CA PHE A 445 -10.99 -1.93 -12.42
C PHE A 445 -10.81 -0.46 -12.86
N ASN A 446 -9.55 0.01 -12.93
CA ASN A 446 -9.26 1.42 -13.23
C ASN A 446 -9.53 1.82 -14.69
N HIS A 447 -9.29 0.92 -15.65
CA HIS A 447 -9.35 1.25 -17.07
C HIS A 447 -10.56 0.69 -17.80
N LEU A 448 -11.11 -0.44 -17.35
CA LEU A 448 -12.22 -1.11 -18.00
C LEU A 448 -13.51 -1.10 -17.17
N ASN A 449 -13.47 -0.56 -15.94
CA ASN A 449 -14.57 -0.61 -14.98
C ASN A 449 -15.09 -2.05 -14.73
N HIS A 450 -14.18 -3.03 -14.80
CA HIS A 450 -14.48 -4.44 -14.69
C HIS A 450 -13.87 -5.04 -13.43
N THR A 451 -14.67 -5.84 -12.70
CA THR A 451 -14.22 -6.59 -11.52
C THR A 451 -13.92 -8.03 -11.96
N THR A 452 -12.68 -8.44 -11.82
CA THR A 452 -12.20 -9.77 -12.23
C THR A 452 -12.70 -10.88 -11.31
N ILE A 453 -12.89 -12.08 -11.83
CA ILE A 453 -13.07 -13.30 -11.04
C ILE A 453 -11.78 -13.55 -10.24
N LYS A 454 -11.90 -13.80 -8.92
CA LYS A 454 -10.72 -14.01 -8.10
C LYS A 454 -10.26 -15.46 -8.14
N TYR A 455 -8.94 -15.68 -8.23
CA TYR A 455 -8.35 -17.02 -8.19
C TYR A 455 -8.91 -17.86 -7.02
N LYS A 456 -9.05 -17.26 -5.83
CA LYS A 456 -9.62 -17.93 -4.63
C LYS A 456 -11.07 -18.34 -4.75
N GLU A 457 -11.84 -17.72 -5.62
CA GLU A 457 -13.24 -18.10 -5.87
C GLU A 457 -13.31 -19.41 -6.67
N VAL A 458 -12.26 -19.66 -7.49
CA VAL A 458 -12.17 -20.84 -8.36
C VAL A 458 -11.50 -22.01 -7.65
N VAL A 459 -10.43 -21.78 -6.88
CA VAL A 459 -9.65 -22.82 -6.21
C VAL A 459 -10.02 -23.04 -4.74
N GLY A 460 -10.82 -22.16 -4.15
CA GLY A 460 -11.14 -22.17 -2.71
C GLY A 460 -10.07 -21.55 -1.82
N THR A 461 -10.23 -21.71 -0.51
CA THR A 461 -9.32 -21.13 0.50
C THR A 461 -9.05 -22.09 1.66
N GLY A 462 -7.87 -21.98 2.27
CA GLY A 462 -7.50 -22.70 3.48
C GLY A 462 -7.49 -24.23 3.28
N LYS A 463 -8.20 -24.98 4.11
CA LYS A 463 -8.20 -26.46 4.02
C LYS A 463 -8.93 -27.01 2.78
N ASN A 464 -9.75 -26.22 2.14
CA ASN A 464 -10.52 -26.59 0.95
C ASN A 464 -9.86 -26.08 -0.34
N GLU A 465 -8.69 -25.50 -0.25
CA GLU A 465 -7.94 -25.02 -1.42
C GLU A 465 -7.43 -26.20 -2.25
N ILE A 466 -7.75 -26.17 -3.55
CA ILE A 466 -7.31 -27.16 -4.53
C ILE A 466 -6.33 -26.52 -5.52
N THR A 467 -5.56 -27.34 -6.21
CA THR A 467 -4.73 -26.85 -7.33
C THR A 467 -5.60 -26.64 -8.58
N PHE A 468 -5.21 -25.73 -9.48
CA PHE A 468 -6.03 -25.36 -10.64
C PHE A 468 -6.33 -26.52 -11.59
N ASP A 469 -5.46 -27.50 -11.71
CA ASP A 469 -5.68 -28.73 -12.47
C ASP A 469 -6.87 -29.57 -11.98
N LYS A 470 -7.31 -29.35 -10.73
CA LYS A 470 -8.48 -30.02 -10.13
C LYS A 470 -9.78 -29.23 -10.23
N VAL A 471 -9.70 -28.00 -10.72
CA VAL A 471 -10.87 -27.15 -11.01
C VAL A 471 -11.62 -27.77 -12.19
N THR A 472 -12.95 -27.80 -12.13
CA THR A 472 -13.77 -28.25 -13.25
C THR A 472 -13.58 -27.37 -14.47
N ILE A 473 -13.60 -27.94 -15.67
CA ILE A 473 -13.38 -27.17 -16.91
C ILE A 473 -14.41 -26.03 -17.02
N ASP A 474 -15.66 -26.26 -16.65
CA ASP A 474 -16.73 -25.25 -16.70
C ASP A 474 -16.44 -24.02 -15.81
N ASN A 475 -15.85 -24.20 -14.66
CA ASN A 475 -15.43 -23.10 -13.79
C ASN A 475 -14.13 -22.45 -14.30
N ALA A 476 -13.21 -23.23 -14.81
CA ALA A 476 -11.94 -22.77 -15.34
C ALA A 476 -12.11 -21.90 -16.60
N ILE A 477 -13.10 -22.18 -17.46
CA ILE A 477 -13.35 -21.40 -18.70
C ILE A 477 -13.57 -19.93 -18.38
N ASN A 478 -14.45 -19.64 -17.43
CA ASN A 478 -14.82 -18.26 -17.14
C ASN A 478 -13.63 -17.45 -16.59
N TYR A 479 -12.87 -18.03 -15.68
CA TYR A 479 -11.69 -17.43 -15.09
C TYR A 479 -10.59 -17.20 -16.15
N ALA A 480 -10.14 -18.27 -16.80
CA ALA A 480 -9.00 -18.21 -17.71
C ALA A 480 -9.30 -17.38 -18.98
N ALA A 481 -10.51 -17.51 -19.55
CA ALA A 481 -10.88 -16.74 -20.73
C ALA A 481 -11.13 -15.26 -20.40
N GLU A 482 -11.54 -14.92 -19.18
CA GLU A 482 -11.62 -13.54 -18.71
C GLU A 482 -10.24 -12.88 -18.72
N ASP A 483 -9.20 -13.55 -18.18
CA ASP A 483 -7.86 -12.98 -18.05
C ASP A 483 -7.28 -12.59 -19.42
N SER A 484 -7.36 -13.44 -20.42
CA SER A 484 -6.90 -13.10 -21.78
C SER A 484 -7.78 -12.06 -22.48
N LEU A 485 -9.10 -12.02 -22.25
CA LEU A 485 -9.98 -10.97 -22.77
C LEU A 485 -9.64 -9.60 -22.20
N LEU A 486 -9.50 -9.53 -20.89
CA LEU A 486 -9.16 -8.27 -20.20
C LEU A 486 -7.78 -7.79 -20.60
N THR A 487 -6.82 -8.69 -20.75
CA THR A 487 -5.48 -8.38 -21.26
C THR A 487 -5.55 -7.77 -22.66
N PHE A 488 -6.36 -8.30 -23.56
CA PHE A 488 -6.56 -7.76 -24.90
C PHE A 488 -7.19 -6.36 -24.86
N ARG A 489 -8.26 -6.17 -24.08
CA ARG A 489 -8.95 -4.87 -23.92
C ARG A 489 -8.04 -3.82 -23.26
N LEU A 490 -7.24 -4.21 -22.26
CA LEU A 490 -6.27 -3.33 -21.60
C LEU A 490 -5.21 -2.87 -22.60
N PHE A 491 -4.72 -3.75 -23.43
CA PHE A 491 -3.75 -3.38 -24.49
C PHE A 491 -4.34 -2.31 -25.40
N GLN A 492 -5.56 -2.49 -25.88
CA GLN A 492 -6.21 -1.51 -26.76
C GLN A 492 -6.41 -0.15 -26.09
N ASN A 493 -6.68 -0.14 -24.79
CA ASN A 493 -6.86 1.08 -24.01
C ASN A 493 -5.53 1.79 -23.70
N LEU A 494 -4.53 1.03 -23.25
CA LEU A 494 -3.27 1.57 -22.72
C LEU A 494 -2.22 1.87 -23.78
N TYR A 495 -2.10 1.03 -24.83
CA TYR A 495 -1.03 1.15 -25.81
C TYR A 495 -1.02 2.51 -26.55
N PRO A 496 -2.15 3.10 -26.97
CA PRO A 496 -2.16 4.44 -27.57
C PRO A 496 -1.66 5.54 -26.63
N ARG A 497 -1.78 5.36 -25.31
CA ARG A 497 -1.30 6.31 -24.30
C ARG A 497 0.22 6.40 -24.24
N LEU A 498 0.96 5.33 -24.58
CA LEU A 498 2.44 5.36 -24.60
C LEU A 498 2.99 6.50 -25.46
N ILE A 499 2.41 6.73 -26.64
CA ILE A 499 2.81 7.80 -27.54
C ILE A 499 2.34 9.16 -27.02
N LYS A 500 1.07 9.26 -26.64
CA LYS A 500 0.45 10.50 -26.13
C LYS A 500 1.21 11.03 -24.90
N GLU A 501 1.62 10.14 -24.00
CA GLU A 501 2.29 10.47 -22.74
C GLU A 501 3.82 10.41 -22.83
N LYS A 502 4.38 10.19 -24.03
CA LYS A 502 5.82 10.18 -24.29
C LYS A 502 6.59 9.09 -23.52
N ALA A 503 5.93 7.97 -23.20
CA ALA A 503 6.51 6.85 -22.46
C ALA A 503 7.04 5.72 -23.38
N ASN A 504 6.87 5.85 -24.69
CA ASN A 504 7.21 4.79 -25.67
C ASN A 504 8.68 4.37 -25.63
N PHE A 505 9.61 5.33 -25.44
CA PHE A 505 11.03 5.00 -25.39
C PHE A 505 11.36 4.03 -24.26
N VAL A 506 10.89 4.33 -23.06
CA VAL A 506 11.12 3.50 -21.86
C VAL A 506 10.53 2.11 -22.04
N TYR A 507 9.31 2.05 -22.55
CA TYR A 507 8.62 0.78 -22.79
C TYR A 507 9.35 -0.08 -23.83
N GLN A 508 9.61 0.47 -25.03
CA GLN A 508 10.13 -0.29 -26.15
C GLN A 508 11.62 -0.62 -26.06
N ASN A 509 12.43 0.26 -25.42
CA ASN A 509 13.88 0.09 -25.41
C ASN A 509 14.43 -0.41 -24.09
N ILE A 510 13.66 -0.30 -22.98
CA ILE A 510 14.14 -0.65 -21.64
C ILE A 510 13.30 -1.78 -21.05
N ASP A 511 11.99 -1.55 -20.79
CA ASP A 511 11.23 -2.49 -19.97
C ASP A 511 10.80 -3.74 -20.73
N LEU A 512 10.33 -3.62 -21.98
CA LEU A 512 9.88 -4.77 -22.77
C LEU A 512 11.02 -5.72 -23.19
N PRO A 513 12.15 -5.24 -23.72
CA PRO A 513 13.26 -6.14 -24.08
C PRO A 513 13.87 -6.86 -22.88
N LEU A 514 13.76 -6.27 -21.68
CA LEU A 514 14.27 -6.86 -20.45
C LEU A 514 13.51 -8.12 -20.03
N VAL A 515 12.29 -8.33 -20.51
CA VAL A 515 11.50 -9.56 -20.26
C VAL A 515 12.27 -10.81 -20.67
N GLU A 516 12.86 -10.81 -21.84
CA GLU A 516 13.64 -11.93 -22.36
C GLU A 516 14.92 -12.16 -21.52
N VAL A 517 15.62 -11.08 -21.19
CA VAL A 517 16.85 -11.13 -20.38
C VAL A 517 16.56 -11.74 -19.00
N LEU A 518 15.53 -11.25 -18.33
CA LEU A 518 15.15 -11.76 -17.01
C LEU A 518 14.62 -13.19 -17.07
N SER A 519 13.85 -13.54 -18.09
CA SER A 519 13.42 -14.92 -18.32
C SER A 519 14.61 -15.87 -18.42
N SER A 520 15.68 -15.47 -19.12
CA SER A 520 16.91 -16.23 -19.22
C SER A 520 17.65 -16.37 -17.89
N ILE A 521 17.84 -15.25 -17.16
CA ILE A 521 18.50 -15.22 -15.85
C ILE A 521 17.76 -16.11 -14.84
N GLU A 522 16.45 -15.93 -14.73
CA GLU A 522 15.62 -16.68 -13.81
C GLU A 522 15.57 -18.17 -14.12
N SER A 523 15.56 -18.55 -15.41
CA SER A 523 15.58 -19.96 -15.81
C SER A 523 16.92 -20.62 -15.54
N LYS A 524 18.01 -19.86 -15.65
CA LYS A 524 19.36 -20.39 -15.37
C LYS A 524 19.59 -20.56 -13.88
N GLY A 525 19.24 -19.57 -13.08
CA GLY A 525 19.51 -19.52 -11.65
C GLY A 525 21.01 -19.54 -11.31
N ILE A 526 21.32 -19.32 -10.05
CA ILE A 526 22.70 -19.32 -9.52
C ILE A 526 22.98 -20.57 -8.69
N LYS A 527 24.14 -21.17 -8.88
CA LYS A 527 24.55 -22.38 -8.15
C LYS A 527 24.95 -22.07 -6.72
N VAL A 528 24.53 -22.92 -5.78
CA VAL A 528 24.88 -22.81 -4.36
C VAL A 528 25.52 -24.10 -3.86
N ASN A 529 26.43 -23.95 -2.90
CA ASN A 529 27.07 -25.07 -2.20
C ASN A 529 26.19 -25.45 -1.00
N LYS A 530 25.39 -26.52 -1.13
CA LYS A 530 24.47 -27.00 -0.09
C LYS A 530 25.21 -27.42 1.20
N ASN A 531 26.35 -28.05 1.09
CA ASN A 531 27.13 -28.49 2.27
C ASN A 531 27.63 -27.28 3.07
N PHE A 532 28.10 -26.25 2.37
CA PHE A 532 28.50 -25.00 3.00
C PHE A 532 27.34 -24.28 3.67
N LEU A 533 26.15 -24.20 3.00
CA LEU A 533 24.95 -23.63 3.61
C LEU A 533 24.53 -24.36 4.89
N THR A 534 24.59 -25.70 4.90
CA THR A 534 24.30 -26.51 6.10
C THR A 534 25.30 -26.22 7.23
N SER A 535 26.59 -26.18 6.92
CA SER A 535 27.62 -25.85 7.92
C SER A 535 27.41 -24.45 8.52
N LEU A 536 27.13 -23.47 7.66
CA LEU A 536 26.89 -22.09 8.07
C LEU A 536 25.60 -21.95 8.89
N SER A 537 24.55 -22.68 8.52
CA SER A 537 23.30 -22.72 9.30
C SER A 537 23.53 -23.24 10.72
N ASN A 538 24.34 -24.32 10.86
CA ASN A 538 24.70 -24.87 12.17
C ASN A 538 25.59 -23.91 12.99
N GLU A 539 26.51 -23.19 12.33
CA GLU A 539 27.31 -22.15 12.96
C GLU A 539 26.41 -21.05 13.56
N PHE A 540 25.51 -20.48 12.75
CA PHE A 540 24.58 -19.45 13.20
C PHE A 540 23.64 -19.92 14.31
N GLU A 541 23.20 -21.17 14.26
CA GLU A 541 22.40 -21.76 15.34
C GLU A 541 23.16 -21.86 16.64
N ASN A 542 24.41 -22.32 16.61
CA ASN A 542 25.23 -22.45 17.80
C ASN A 542 25.56 -21.07 18.41
N GLU A 543 25.84 -20.08 17.56
CA GLU A 543 26.07 -18.69 18.02
C GLU A 543 24.82 -18.05 18.59
N SER A 544 23.66 -18.20 17.93
CA SER A 544 22.40 -17.66 18.45
C SER A 544 22.02 -18.26 19.80
N LYS A 545 22.23 -19.58 20.00
CA LYS A 545 22.02 -20.24 21.30
C LYS A 545 22.96 -19.73 22.41
N LYS A 546 24.19 -19.33 22.07
CA LYS A 546 25.09 -18.66 23.04
C LYS A 546 24.56 -17.28 23.44
N LEU A 547 24.13 -16.51 22.45
CA LEU A 547 23.53 -15.21 22.71
C LEU A 547 22.22 -15.31 23.54
N GLU A 548 21.37 -16.29 23.26
CA GLU A 548 20.16 -16.57 24.05
C GLU A 548 20.50 -16.80 25.53
N LYS A 549 21.49 -17.66 25.81
CA LYS A 549 21.93 -17.89 27.19
C LYS A 549 22.41 -16.60 27.88
N ASN A 550 23.16 -15.76 27.17
CA ASN A 550 23.62 -14.48 27.73
C ASN A 550 22.48 -13.51 27.96
N ILE A 551 21.51 -13.43 27.03
CA ILE A 551 20.32 -12.62 27.18
C ILE A 551 19.50 -13.08 28.41
N TYR A 552 19.27 -14.40 28.56
CA TYR A 552 18.54 -14.95 29.71
C TYR A 552 19.28 -14.72 31.04
N LYS A 553 20.61 -14.76 31.03
CA LYS A 553 21.40 -14.41 32.20
C LYS A 553 21.21 -12.94 32.62
N LEU A 554 21.15 -12.03 31.66
CA LEU A 554 20.95 -10.60 31.94
C LEU A 554 19.49 -10.28 32.31
N SER A 555 18.52 -10.92 31.66
CA SER A 555 17.10 -10.77 31.98
C SER A 555 16.67 -11.47 33.27
N LYS A 556 17.47 -12.43 33.76
CA LYS A 556 17.19 -13.34 34.91
C LYS A 556 15.99 -14.27 34.69
N GLU A 557 15.51 -14.40 33.50
CA GLU A 557 14.40 -15.27 33.10
C GLU A 557 14.48 -15.67 31.63
N GLU A 558 13.90 -16.81 31.29
CA GLU A 558 13.74 -17.28 29.92
C GLU A 558 12.44 -16.72 29.32
N PHE A 559 12.52 -16.20 28.09
CA PHE A 559 11.38 -15.64 27.36
C PHE A 559 11.59 -15.78 25.86
N ASN A 560 10.55 -15.57 25.07
CA ASN A 560 10.69 -15.57 23.62
C ASN A 560 11.31 -14.24 23.14
N ILE A 561 12.61 -14.23 22.85
CA ILE A 561 13.37 -13.07 22.37
C ILE A 561 12.80 -12.55 21.03
N GLY A 562 12.24 -13.46 20.22
CA GLY A 562 11.56 -13.12 18.97
C GLY A 562 10.20 -12.41 19.13
N SER A 563 9.64 -12.39 20.35
CA SER A 563 8.38 -11.71 20.64
C SER A 563 8.60 -10.25 21.04
N PRO A 564 8.20 -9.25 20.22
CA PRO A 564 8.36 -7.84 20.57
C PRO A 564 7.68 -7.48 21.89
N LYS A 565 6.53 -8.12 22.20
CA LYS A 565 5.79 -7.87 23.42
C LYS A 565 6.57 -8.32 24.65
N GLN A 566 7.04 -9.59 24.66
CA GLN A 566 7.80 -10.12 25.79
C GLN A 566 9.13 -9.38 25.97
N LEU A 567 9.85 -9.14 24.90
CA LEU A 567 11.10 -8.37 24.94
C LEU A 567 10.87 -6.96 25.49
N GLY A 568 9.79 -6.29 25.09
CA GLY A 568 9.44 -4.96 25.60
C GLY A 568 9.13 -4.98 27.10
N GLU A 569 8.43 -6.00 27.60
CA GLU A 569 8.18 -6.21 29.02
C GLU A 569 9.48 -6.43 29.80
N ILE A 570 10.38 -7.28 29.29
CA ILE A 570 11.70 -7.53 29.90
C ILE A 570 12.51 -6.23 29.98
N LEU A 571 12.67 -5.51 28.88
CA LEU A 571 13.54 -4.33 28.83
C LEU A 571 13.01 -3.18 29.72
N PHE A 572 11.72 -2.85 29.57
CA PHE A 572 11.18 -1.61 30.11
C PHE A 572 10.39 -1.77 31.42
N VAL A 573 9.89 -2.98 31.73
CA VAL A 573 9.17 -3.24 32.99
C VAL A 573 10.07 -3.96 34.00
N ASN A 574 10.67 -5.09 33.61
CA ASN A 574 11.45 -5.92 34.55
C ASN A 574 12.82 -5.30 34.83
N LEU A 575 13.58 -4.97 33.76
CA LEU A 575 14.91 -4.35 33.89
C LEU A 575 14.86 -2.83 34.07
N LYS A 576 13.68 -2.20 33.91
CA LYS A 576 13.44 -0.76 34.10
C LYS A 576 14.38 0.13 33.28
N ILE A 577 14.78 -0.32 32.08
CA ILE A 577 15.63 0.44 31.17
C ILE A 577 14.86 1.71 30.73
N PRO A 578 15.47 2.92 30.81
CA PRO A 578 14.82 4.16 30.42
C PRO A 578 14.59 4.22 28.89
N GLY A 579 13.67 5.09 28.44
CA GLY A 579 13.48 5.37 27.02
C GLY A 579 12.42 4.50 26.29
N GLY A 580 11.68 3.66 27.01
CA GLY A 580 10.62 2.82 26.46
C GLY A 580 9.46 3.64 25.87
N LYS A 581 9.26 3.59 24.55
CA LYS A 581 8.13 4.21 23.85
C LYS A 581 7.04 3.19 23.59
N LYS A 582 5.80 3.48 23.97
CA LYS A 582 4.66 2.62 23.66
C LYS A 582 4.15 2.88 22.25
N THR A 583 3.83 1.81 21.54
CA THR A 583 3.15 1.84 20.24
C THR A 583 1.68 2.23 20.40
N LYS A 584 0.98 2.51 19.31
CA LYS A 584 -0.47 2.76 19.34
C LYS A 584 -1.30 1.62 19.95
N SER A 585 -0.79 0.39 19.91
CA SER A 585 -1.41 -0.78 20.55
C SER A 585 -1.09 -0.95 22.04
N GLY A 586 -0.35 0.00 22.66
CA GLY A 586 0.00 -0.01 24.08
C GLY A 586 1.22 -0.89 24.44
N THR A 587 1.81 -1.61 23.49
CA THR A 587 3.03 -2.40 23.66
C THR A 587 4.29 -1.53 23.52
N TYR A 588 5.37 -1.88 24.18
CA TYR A 588 6.65 -1.17 23.98
C TYR A 588 7.24 -1.45 22.61
N SER A 589 7.78 -0.41 21.95
CA SER A 589 8.55 -0.60 20.73
C SER A 589 9.90 -1.23 21.04
N THR A 590 10.24 -2.27 20.27
CA THR A 590 11.56 -2.94 20.29
C THR A 590 12.14 -3.00 18.89
N ASP A 591 11.85 -1.98 18.08
CA ASP A 591 12.42 -1.86 16.73
C ASP A 591 13.96 -1.66 16.77
N SER A 592 14.59 -1.83 15.61
CA SER A 592 16.05 -1.71 15.51
C SER A 592 16.55 -0.33 15.95
N SER A 593 15.76 0.74 15.73
CA SER A 593 16.19 2.09 16.12
C SER A 593 16.19 2.26 17.64
N THR A 594 15.16 1.75 18.30
CA THR A 594 15.06 1.73 19.77
C THR A 594 16.20 0.93 20.38
N LEU A 595 16.44 -0.29 19.87
CA LEU A 595 17.51 -1.16 20.39
C LEU A 595 18.91 -0.59 20.12
N ASN A 596 19.17 0.01 18.94
CA ASN A 596 20.44 0.68 18.66
C ASN A 596 20.70 1.87 19.59
N ASN A 597 19.68 2.67 19.90
CA ASN A 597 19.85 3.76 20.87
C ASN A 597 20.21 3.21 22.24
N LEU A 598 19.52 2.15 22.71
CA LEU A 598 19.83 1.52 23.99
C LEU A 598 21.24 0.90 24.02
N ALA A 599 21.67 0.27 22.93
CA ALA A 599 23.03 -0.26 22.82
C ALA A 599 24.09 0.86 22.86
N SER A 600 23.83 1.99 22.19
CA SER A 600 24.68 3.18 22.25
C SER A 600 24.73 3.82 23.63
N ASP A 601 23.61 3.73 24.38
CA ASP A 601 23.55 4.16 25.80
C ASP A 601 24.23 3.18 26.78
N GLY A 602 24.83 2.09 26.27
CA GLY A 602 25.62 1.12 27.03
C GLY A 602 24.83 -0.06 27.60
N PHE A 603 23.60 -0.28 27.21
CA PHE A 603 22.80 -1.45 27.65
C PHE A 603 23.18 -2.71 26.85
N GLU A 604 24.02 -3.55 27.41
CA GLU A 604 24.57 -4.78 26.80
C GLU A 604 23.46 -5.69 26.26
N ILE A 605 22.36 -5.86 26.99
CA ILE A 605 21.25 -6.72 26.56
C ILE A 605 20.65 -6.27 25.22
N ALA A 606 20.63 -4.96 24.94
CA ALA A 606 20.13 -4.44 23.67
C ALA A 606 21.05 -4.84 22.50
N GLN A 607 22.37 -4.78 22.69
CA GLN A 607 23.35 -5.22 21.69
C GLN A 607 23.22 -6.72 21.43
N LEU A 608 23.16 -7.54 22.49
CA LEU A 608 22.98 -9.00 22.35
C LEU A 608 21.69 -9.38 21.62
N VAL A 609 20.59 -8.64 21.84
CA VAL A 609 19.33 -8.87 21.13
C VAL A 609 19.45 -8.48 19.65
N LEU A 610 20.18 -7.41 19.32
CA LEU A 610 20.45 -7.02 17.92
C LEU A 610 21.27 -8.11 17.21
N ASP A 611 22.33 -8.60 17.83
CA ASP A 611 23.20 -9.65 17.30
C ASP A 611 22.41 -10.96 17.12
N TRP A 612 21.59 -11.33 18.10
CA TRP A 612 20.71 -12.50 18.02
C TRP A 612 19.72 -12.40 16.87
N ARG A 613 19.07 -11.23 16.70
CA ARG A 613 18.16 -10.98 15.59
C ARG A 613 18.84 -11.06 14.24
N GLU A 614 20.06 -10.54 14.11
CA GLU A 614 20.85 -10.65 12.88
C GLU A 614 21.09 -12.11 12.53
N LEU A 615 21.67 -12.90 13.45
CA LEU A 615 21.95 -14.31 13.21
C LEU A 615 20.71 -15.13 12.89
N THR A 616 19.63 -14.94 13.65
CA THR A 616 18.37 -15.66 13.44
C THR A 616 17.76 -15.32 12.07
N LYS A 617 17.81 -14.06 11.67
CA LYS A 617 17.37 -13.62 10.35
C LYS A 617 18.25 -14.21 9.24
N LEU A 618 19.57 -14.17 9.39
CA LEU A 618 20.50 -14.72 8.41
C LEU A 618 20.30 -16.22 8.24
N LYS A 619 20.09 -16.94 9.33
CA LYS A 619 19.80 -18.38 9.31
C LYS A 619 18.48 -18.66 8.57
N SER A 620 17.38 -18.09 9.03
CA SER A 620 16.04 -18.41 8.53
C SER A 620 15.82 -17.92 7.09
N THR A 621 16.28 -16.70 6.75
CA THR A 621 16.02 -16.04 5.47
C THR A 621 17.00 -16.49 4.37
N TYR A 622 18.25 -16.81 4.75
CA TYR A 622 19.26 -17.16 3.75
C TYR A 622 19.71 -18.63 3.84
N THR A 623 20.37 -19.07 4.91
CA THR A 623 20.95 -20.43 4.88
C THR A 623 19.90 -21.52 4.73
N ASP A 624 18.85 -21.51 5.55
CA ASP A 624 17.79 -22.53 5.52
C ASP A 624 16.88 -22.37 4.31
N ALA A 625 16.53 -21.13 3.95
CA ALA A 625 15.65 -20.86 2.82
C ALA A 625 16.32 -21.20 1.49
N LEU A 626 17.58 -20.77 1.27
CA LEU A 626 18.34 -21.08 0.05
C LEU A 626 18.51 -22.59 -0.12
N PHE A 627 18.82 -23.31 0.98
CA PHE A 627 18.93 -24.77 0.94
C PHE A 627 17.62 -25.43 0.44
N ARG A 628 16.47 -24.99 0.95
CA ARG A 628 15.14 -25.54 0.56
C ARG A 628 14.75 -25.19 -0.87
N LEU A 629 15.17 -24.02 -1.35
CA LEU A 629 14.79 -23.49 -2.67
C LEU A 629 15.69 -23.95 -3.81
N THR A 630 16.71 -24.75 -3.54
CA THR A 630 17.58 -25.30 -4.59
C THR A 630 16.84 -26.34 -5.43
N ASP A 631 17.08 -26.30 -6.73
CA ASP A 631 16.66 -27.33 -7.69
C ASP A 631 17.53 -28.60 -7.61
N GLY A 632 17.24 -29.58 -8.50
CA GLY A 632 18.03 -30.83 -8.61
C GLY A 632 19.49 -30.62 -9.03
N LYS A 633 19.82 -29.45 -9.59
CA LYS A 633 21.19 -29.07 -10.03
C LYS A 633 21.89 -28.17 -9.01
N SER A 634 21.33 -28.01 -7.80
CA SER A 634 21.79 -27.10 -6.75
C SER A 634 21.82 -25.63 -7.18
N ARG A 635 20.85 -25.20 -8.01
CA ARG A 635 20.66 -23.80 -8.38
C ARG A 635 19.47 -23.20 -7.67
N VAL A 636 19.55 -21.91 -7.37
CA VAL A 636 18.47 -21.10 -6.80
C VAL A 636 17.98 -20.14 -7.88
N HIS A 637 16.67 -20.11 -8.06
CA HIS A 637 15.99 -19.29 -9.06
C HIS A 637 15.20 -18.19 -8.33
N THR A 638 15.66 -16.95 -8.44
CA THR A 638 14.89 -15.80 -7.95
C THR A 638 13.87 -15.36 -9.00
N SER A 639 12.86 -14.61 -8.61
CA SER A 639 11.95 -13.93 -9.52
C SER A 639 12.20 -12.43 -9.47
N PHE A 640 12.48 -11.81 -10.62
CA PHE A 640 12.65 -10.36 -10.74
C PHE A 640 11.34 -9.67 -11.09
N GLY A 641 10.92 -8.70 -10.28
CA GLY A 641 9.77 -7.85 -10.56
C GLY A 641 10.18 -6.61 -11.37
N LEU A 642 9.52 -6.40 -12.50
CA LEU A 642 9.77 -5.28 -13.41
C LEU A 642 8.98 -4.01 -13.04
N ALA A 643 7.81 -4.17 -12.40
CA ALA A 643 6.84 -3.09 -12.14
C ALA A 643 6.54 -2.88 -10.64
N ASN A 644 7.46 -3.27 -9.75
CA ASN A 644 7.22 -3.28 -8.30
C ASN A 644 7.83 -2.08 -7.57
N THR A 645 8.74 -1.34 -8.19
CA THR A 645 9.45 -0.22 -7.55
C THR A 645 9.08 1.11 -8.18
N LEU A 646 9.09 2.17 -7.40
CA LEU A 646 8.78 3.51 -7.90
C LEU A 646 9.87 4.03 -8.87
N THR A 647 11.13 3.73 -8.61
CA THR A 647 12.29 4.29 -9.34
C THR A 647 12.66 3.54 -10.63
N GLY A 648 12.00 2.45 -10.96
CA GLY A 648 12.41 1.63 -12.10
C GLY A 648 13.44 0.54 -11.77
N ARG A 649 13.94 0.47 -10.53
CA ARG A 649 14.80 -0.63 -10.09
C ARG A 649 14.06 -1.97 -10.16
N LEU A 650 14.77 -3.06 -10.40
CA LEU A 650 14.23 -4.40 -10.26
C LEU A 650 14.04 -4.74 -8.78
N SER A 651 13.02 -5.51 -8.47
CA SER A 651 12.89 -6.20 -7.18
C SER A 651 13.21 -7.69 -7.36
N SER A 652 13.64 -8.34 -6.30
CA SER A 652 13.96 -9.78 -6.28
C SER A 652 13.14 -10.45 -5.17
N THR A 653 12.43 -11.52 -5.52
CA THR A 653 11.60 -12.29 -4.58
C THR A 653 11.78 -13.79 -4.81
N ASP A 654 11.46 -14.58 -3.82
CA ASP A 654 11.36 -16.05 -3.84
C ASP A 654 12.62 -16.82 -4.31
N PRO A 655 13.82 -16.53 -3.76
CA PRO A 655 14.16 -15.66 -2.64
C PRO A 655 14.64 -14.26 -3.06
N ASN A 656 14.62 -13.29 -2.13
CA ASN A 656 15.26 -11.99 -2.37
C ASN A 656 16.78 -12.10 -2.27
N LEU A 657 17.47 -12.12 -3.41
CA LEU A 657 18.93 -12.20 -3.49
C LEU A 657 19.60 -10.81 -3.51
N GLN A 658 18.84 -9.72 -3.69
CA GLN A 658 19.37 -8.35 -3.69
C GLN A 658 19.68 -7.82 -2.28
N ASN A 659 19.09 -8.44 -1.24
CA ASN A 659 19.24 -7.99 0.15
C ASN A 659 20.24 -8.81 0.97
N ILE A 660 21.08 -9.65 0.34
CA ILE A 660 22.13 -10.40 1.03
C ILE A 660 23.17 -9.38 1.55
N PRO A 661 23.42 -9.32 2.88
CA PRO A 661 24.32 -8.33 3.45
C PRO A 661 25.74 -8.45 2.90
N ILE A 662 26.38 -7.30 2.70
CA ILE A 662 27.77 -7.23 2.24
C ILE A 662 28.72 -6.63 3.29
N ARG A 663 28.18 -5.84 4.23
CA ARG A 663 28.98 -5.07 5.18
C ARG A 663 29.39 -5.88 6.41
N THR A 664 28.59 -6.87 6.79
CA THR A 664 28.87 -7.72 7.95
C THR A 664 29.65 -8.96 7.52
N GLU A 665 30.52 -9.47 8.40
CA GLU A 665 31.32 -10.69 8.15
C GLU A 665 30.40 -11.91 7.89
N ASN A 666 29.30 -12.02 8.63
CA ASN A 666 28.31 -13.07 8.44
C ASN A 666 27.61 -12.98 7.08
N GLY A 667 27.32 -11.76 6.61
CA GLY A 667 26.78 -11.54 5.26
C GLY A 667 27.75 -11.96 4.16
N LYS A 668 29.04 -11.63 4.30
CA LYS A 668 30.09 -12.09 3.38
C LYS A 668 30.20 -13.62 3.31
N LYS A 669 30.09 -14.31 4.46
CA LYS A 669 30.02 -15.77 4.51
C LYS A 669 28.88 -16.33 3.67
N ILE A 670 27.69 -15.71 3.70
CA ILE A 670 26.55 -16.14 2.86
C ILE A 670 26.88 -16.02 1.37
N ARG A 671 27.54 -14.93 0.94
CA ARG A 671 27.96 -14.76 -0.48
C ARG A 671 28.93 -15.84 -0.94
N THR A 672 29.77 -16.39 -0.02
CA THR A 672 30.67 -17.51 -0.31
C THR A 672 29.92 -18.81 -0.68
N ALA A 673 28.67 -18.95 -0.25
CA ALA A 673 27.85 -20.11 -0.61
C ALA A 673 27.48 -20.16 -2.10
N PHE A 674 27.50 -19.02 -2.81
CA PHE A 674 27.19 -18.94 -4.23
C PHE A 674 28.45 -19.22 -5.04
N VAL A 675 28.45 -20.32 -5.79
CA VAL A 675 29.66 -20.89 -6.41
C VAL A 675 29.49 -21.05 -7.92
N SER A 676 30.61 -21.07 -8.63
CA SER A 676 30.64 -21.37 -10.05
C SER A 676 30.46 -22.87 -10.33
N GLY A 677 30.15 -23.21 -11.58
CA GLY A 677 30.24 -24.58 -12.10
C GLY A 677 31.67 -25.05 -12.26
N LYS A 678 31.85 -26.36 -12.42
CA LYS A 678 33.17 -26.94 -12.65
C LYS A 678 33.81 -26.39 -13.94
N GLY A 679 35.03 -25.87 -13.86
CA GLY A 679 35.75 -25.29 -15.01
C GLY A 679 35.29 -23.88 -15.40
N LYS A 680 34.49 -23.22 -14.52
CA LYS A 680 33.95 -21.87 -14.70
C LYS A 680 34.39 -20.97 -13.56
N LYS A 681 34.18 -19.65 -13.75
CA LYS A 681 34.33 -18.62 -12.72
C LYS A 681 33.05 -17.81 -12.60
N LEU A 682 32.79 -17.24 -11.43
CA LEU A 682 31.90 -16.11 -11.27
C LEU A 682 32.65 -14.81 -11.55
N VAL A 683 32.02 -13.91 -12.28
CA VAL A 683 32.57 -12.58 -12.54
C VAL A 683 31.51 -11.56 -12.17
N SER A 684 31.89 -10.60 -11.35
CA SER A 684 31.05 -9.45 -10.96
C SER A 684 31.51 -8.21 -11.68
N PHE A 685 30.57 -7.40 -12.14
CA PHE A 685 30.80 -6.07 -12.68
C PHE A 685 29.91 -5.08 -11.92
N ASP A 686 30.51 -4.05 -11.34
CA ASP A 686 29.79 -3.04 -10.55
C ASP A 686 30.06 -1.63 -11.08
N TYR A 687 29.01 -0.83 -11.25
CA TYR A 687 29.18 0.57 -11.61
C TYR A 687 29.79 1.38 -10.48
N SER A 688 30.93 1.97 -10.72
CA SER A 688 31.61 2.79 -9.73
C SER A 688 30.88 4.14 -9.53
N GLN A 689 30.22 4.29 -8.38
CA GLN A 689 29.56 5.52 -7.94
C GLN A 689 28.55 6.10 -8.97
N ILE A 690 27.78 5.27 -9.63
CA ILE A 690 26.89 5.67 -10.76
C ILE A 690 25.95 6.81 -10.36
N GLU A 691 25.37 6.80 -9.15
CA GLU A 691 24.43 7.82 -8.71
C GLU A 691 25.10 9.20 -8.55
N LEU A 692 26.34 9.27 -8.07
CA LEU A 692 27.10 10.53 -7.98
C LEU A 692 27.50 11.03 -9.39
N ARG A 693 27.88 10.15 -10.28
CA ARG A 693 28.19 10.50 -11.69
C ARG A 693 26.96 11.03 -12.41
N LEU A 694 25.80 10.42 -12.18
CA LEU A 694 24.52 10.89 -12.72
C LEU A 694 24.10 12.24 -12.09
N ALA A 695 24.33 12.45 -10.81
CA ALA A 695 24.08 13.73 -10.16
C ALA A 695 24.93 14.84 -10.77
N ALA A 696 26.21 14.57 -11.05
CA ALA A 696 27.10 15.50 -11.74
C ALA A 696 26.60 15.83 -13.16
N GLU A 697 26.21 14.82 -13.93
CA GLU A 697 25.69 14.98 -15.29
C GLU A 697 24.39 15.77 -15.32
N ILE A 698 23.39 15.32 -14.54
CA ILE A 698 22.03 15.91 -14.52
C ILE A 698 22.07 17.36 -14.02
N SER A 699 22.84 17.64 -12.96
CA SER A 699 22.99 19.00 -12.43
C SER A 699 23.83 19.91 -13.32
N SER A 700 24.67 19.33 -14.20
CA SER A 700 25.67 20.02 -14.99
C SER A 700 26.62 20.86 -14.12
N ASP A 701 26.98 20.38 -12.92
CA ASP A 701 27.93 21.08 -12.04
C ASP A 701 29.35 20.87 -12.55
N LYS A 702 30.00 21.98 -12.89
CA LYS A 702 31.34 21.97 -13.54
C LYS A 702 32.42 21.37 -12.65
N ASN A 703 32.36 21.65 -11.34
CA ASN A 703 33.36 21.16 -10.40
C ASN A 703 33.20 19.63 -10.20
N PHE A 704 31.98 19.20 -10.10
CA PHE A 704 31.66 17.78 -9.95
C PHE A 704 32.01 16.97 -11.20
N ILE A 705 31.68 17.50 -12.40
CA ILE A 705 32.06 16.89 -13.68
C ILE A 705 33.57 16.83 -13.84
N LYS A 706 34.30 17.92 -13.48
CA LYS A 706 35.77 17.97 -13.58
C LYS A 706 36.43 16.93 -12.69
N ALA A 707 35.93 16.72 -11.47
CA ALA A 707 36.46 15.73 -10.55
C ALA A 707 36.38 14.31 -11.15
N PHE A 708 35.22 13.95 -11.74
CA PHE A 708 35.06 12.65 -12.36
C PHE A 708 35.88 12.49 -13.66
N LYS A 709 36.03 13.53 -14.47
CA LYS A 709 36.88 13.48 -15.69
C LYS A 709 38.35 13.28 -15.34
N ASN A 710 38.79 13.84 -14.22
CA ASN A 710 40.17 13.72 -13.75
C ASN A 710 40.41 12.45 -12.94
N ASN A 711 39.41 11.56 -12.78
CA ASN A 711 39.47 10.39 -11.89
C ASN A 711 39.82 10.72 -10.43
N GLU A 712 39.45 11.92 -9.96
CA GLU A 712 39.63 12.31 -8.57
C GLU A 712 38.69 11.51 -7.64
N ASP A 713 39.19 11.15 -6.45
CA ASP A 713 38.33 10.60 -5.40
C ASP A 713 37.39 11.71 -4.88
N ILE A 714 36.14 11.67 -5.34
CA ILE A 714 35.13 12.69 -5.00
C ILE A 714 34.91 12.83 -3.49
N HIS A 715 35.06 11.74 -2.72
CA HIS A 715 34.93 11.78 -1.27
C HIS A 715 36.13 12.42 -0.61
N ALA A 716 37.33 12.15 -1.11
CA ALA A 716 38.54 12.83 -0.66
C ALA A 716 38.51 14.32 -1.04
N SER A 717 38.12 14.66 -2.27
CA SER A 717 37.93 16.05 -2.71
C SER A 717 36.91 16.82 -1.86
N THR A 718 35.80 16.18 -1.54
CA THR A 718 34.77 16.75 -0.65
C THR A 718 35.27 16.90 0.78
N ALA A 719 36.04 15.93 1.31
CA ALA A 719 36.66 16.02 2.64
C ALA A 719 37.62 17.21 2.75
N LYS A 720 38.47 17.35 1.74
CA LYS A 720 39.44 18.46 1.67
C LYS A 720 38.79 19.81 1.84
N GLU A 721 37.71 20.02 1.10
CA GLU A 721 37.01 21.33 1.07
C GLU A 721 36.16 21.57 2.34
N ILE A 722 35.31 20.57 2.69
CA ILE A 722 34.37 20.75 3.82
C ILE A 722 35.10 20.85 5.16
N PHE A 723 36.17 20.04 5.33
CA PHE A 723 36.93 20.04 6.58
C PHE A 723 38.17 20.93 6.53
N ASN A 724 38.37 21.68 5.42
CA ASN A 724 39.53 22.55 5.19
C ASN A 724 40.88 21.84 5.42
N LEU A 725 41.05 20.65 4.82
CA LEU A 725 42.20 19.77 4.98
C LEU A 725 43.16 19.83 3.79
N ASN A 726 44.42 19.56 4.03
CA ASN A 726 45.40 19.28 3.00
C ASN A 726 45.41 17.79 2.65
N ASP A 727 45.96 17.43 1.47
CA ASP A 727 45.96 16.04 0.98
C ASP A 727 46.59 15.03 1.98
N SER A 728 47.62 15.47 2.73
CA SER A 728 48.29 14.62 3.76
C SER A 728 47.45 14.43 5.03
N GLN A 729 46.41 15.18 5.23
CA GLN A 729 45.55 15.14 6.42
C GLN A 729 44.29 14.26 6.18
N ILE A 730 44.01 13.94 4.93
CA ILE A 730 42.84 13.15 4.58
C ILE A 730 43.07 11.68 5.00
N ASN A 731 42.35 11.25 6.01
CA ASN A 731 42.35 9.86 6.48
C ASN A 731 41.01 9.17 6.14
N ASN A 732 40.93 7.86 6.44
CA ASN A 732 39.76 7.07 6.18
C ASN A 732 38.50 7.57 6.90
N ASP A 733 38.62 8.21 8.08
CA ASP A 733 37.48 8.76 8.82
C ASP A 733 36.89 9.99 8.13
N TYR A 734 37.72 10.93 7.73
CA TYR A 734 37.28 12.11 6.97
C TYR A 734 36.66 11.72 5.62
N ARG A 735 37.29 10.75 4.92
CA ARG A 735 36.74 10.21 3.69
C ARG A 735 35.37 9.55 3.91
N ARG A 736 35.20 8.82 5.02
CA ARG A 736 33.92 8.19 5.41
C ARG A 736 32.85 9.24 5.72
N LYS A 737 33.21 10.30 6.47
CA LYS A 737 32.32 11.43 6.77
C LYS A 737 31.91 12.14 5.48
N ALA A 738 32.84 12.44 4.59
CA ALA A 738 32.56 13.07 3.30
C ALA A 738 31.67 12.17 2.41
N LYS A 739 31.84 10.85 2.44
CA LYS A 739 30.95 9.91 1.77
C LYS A 739 29.51 10.03 2.31
N ALA A 740 29.36 10.10 3.63
CA ALA A 740 28.05 10.28 4.26
C ALA A 740 27.43 11.64 3.89
N ILE A 741 28.21 12.70 3.79
CA ILE A 741 27.76 14.02 3.37
C ILE A 741 27.33 14.01 1.90
N ASN A 742 28.15 13.48 0.98
CA ASN A 742 27.85 13.43 -0.44
C ASN A 742 26.52 12.70 -0.72
N PHE A 743 26.37 11.49 -0.19
CA PHE A 743 25.13 10.72 -0.37
C PHE A 743 23.96 11.31 0.43
N GLY A 744 24.22 11.76 1.67
CA GLY A 744 23.18 12.36 2.50
C GLY A 744 22.56 13.60 1.84
N ILE A 745 23.38 14.54 1.38
CA ILE A 745 22.88 15.75 0.70
C ILE A 745 22.16 15.41 -0.60
N LEU A 746 22.74 14.51 -1.41
CA LEU A 746 22.12 14.07 -2.65
C LEU A 746 20.74 13.43 -2.43
N TYR A 747 20.55 12.78 -1.28
CA TYR A 747 19.28 12.19 -0.88
C TYR A 747 18.39 13.14 -0.06
N GLY A 748 18.75 14.43 0.03
CA GLY A 748 17.95 15.45 0.69
C GLY A 748 17.94 15.33 2.21
N ILE A 749 19.04 14.91 2.83
CA ILE A 749 19.16 14.81 4.28
C ILE A 749 18.99 16.18 4.94
N SER A 750 18.25 16.22 6.04
CA SER A 750 18.16 17.44 6.85
C SER A 750 19.40 17.64 7.70
N PRO A 751 19.69 18.88 8.17
CA PRO A 751 20.77 19.12 9.12
C PRO A 751 20.70 18.23 10.36
N TYR A 752 19.50 18.00 10.89
CA TYR A 752 19.28 17.08 12.02
C TYR A 752 19.64 15.61 11.68
N GLY A 753 19.27 15.16 10.48
CA GLY A 753 19.61 13.80 10.02
C GLY A 753 21.12 13.61 9.85
N LEU A 754 21.79 14.60 9.27
CA LEU A 754 23.24 14.58 9.08
C LEU A 754 23.99 14.66 10.42
N ALA A 755 23.54 15.52 11.33
CA ALA A 755 24.08 15.63 12.68
C ALA A 755 24.05 14.29 13.42
N LYS A 756 22.93 13.59 13.39
CA LYS A 756 22.78 12.25 13.98
C LYS A 756 23.66 11.20 13.29
N GLN A 757 23.82 11.24 11.97
CA GLN A 757 24.61 10.28 11.21
C GLN A 757 26.11 10.42 11.44
N LEU A 758 26.59 11.65 11.65
CA LEU A 758 28.01 11.96 11.84
C LEU A 758 28.42 12.11 13.31
N ASP A 759 27.46 12.08 14.23
CA ASP A 759 27.61 12.34 15.66
C ASP A 759 28.22 13.72 15.93
N ILE A 760 27.61 14.76 15.32
CA ILE A 760 28.03 16.17 15.43
C ILE A 760 26.84 17.05 15.82
N SER A 761 27.11 18.31 16.13
CA SER A 761 26.07 19.30 16.42
C SER A 761 25.22 19.64 15.19
N ASN A 762 23.97 20.07 15.41
CA ASN A 762 23.08 20.48 14.34
C ASN A 762 23.61 21.71 13.58
N THR A 763 24.36 22.57 14.27
CA THR A 763 25.01 23.76 13.69
C THR A 763 26.13 23.37 12.74
N GLU A 764 27.03 22.47 13.17
CA GLU A 764 28.12 21.97 12.30
C GLU A 764 27.57 21.24 11.08
N ALA A 765 26.49 20.42 11.25
CA ALA A 765 25.86 19.76 10.12
C ALA A 765 25.27 20.75 9.10
N LYS A 766 24.71 21.88 9.58
CA LYS A 766 24.21 22.96 8.73
C LYS A 766 25.33 23.64 7.98
N ASP A 767 26.45 23.91 8.66
CA ASP A 767 27.61 24.52 8.04
C ASP A 767 28.20 23.60 6.97
N TYR A 768 28.35 22.31 7.20
CA TYR A 768 28.80 21.35 6.19
C TYR A 768 27.90 21.29 4.96
N ILE A 769 26.59 21.37 5.15
CA ILE A 769 25.62 21.43 4.04
C ILE A 769 25.81 22.75 3.24
N ASN A 770 26.01 23.87 3.92
CA ASN A 770 26.21 25.16 3.27
C ASN A 770 27.53 25.19 2.46
N GLU A 771 28.65 24.75 3.04
CA GLU A 771 29.94 24.62 2.34
C GLU A 771 29.84 23.68 1.12
N TYR A 772 29.13 22.58 1.24
CA TYR A 772 28.88 21.70 0.11
C TYR A 772 28.18 22.41 -1.05
N PHE A 773 27.15 23.22 -0.76
CA PHE A 773 26.42 23.95 -1.80
C PHE A 773 27.18 25.17 -2.35
N ILE A 774 28.12 25.76 -1.58
CA ILE A 774 29.06 26.75 -2.09
C ILE A 774 29.97 26.11 -3.14
N LYS A 775 30.48 24.91 -2.86
CA LYS A 775 31.36 24.18 -3.77
C LYS A 775 30.61 23.65 -5.02
N TYR A 776 29.40 23.14 -4.83
CA TYR A 776 28.58 22.52 -5.86
C TYR A 776 27.21 23.24 -6.05
N PRO A 777 27.23 24.51 -6.50
CA PRO A 777 26.01 25.33 -6.50
C PRO A 777 24.93 24.86 -7.44
N LYS A 778 25.28 24.10 -8.51
CA LYS A 778 24.31 23.58 -9.43
C LYS A 778 23.59 22.32 -8.88
N ILE A 779 24.16 21.61 -7.91
CA ILE A 779 23.46 20.54 -7.19
C ILE A 779 22.26 21.14 -6.45
N LYS A 780 22.46 22.27 -5.72
CA LYS A 780 21.34 22.94 -5.05
C LYS A 780 20.25 23.38 -6.02
N LYS A 781 20.64 24.00 -7.14
CA LYS A 781 19.67 24.39 -8.18
C LYS A 781 18.92 23.22 -8.78
N TYR A 782 19.58 22.08 -8.98
CA TYR A 782 18.94 20.84 -9.40
C TYR A 782 17.88 20.39 -8.38
N MET A 783 18.22 20.35 -7.09
CA MET A 783 17.29 19.92 -6.05
C MET A 783 16.05 20.81 -6.00
N ASP A 784 16.25 22.13 -5.99
CA ASP A 784 15.15 23.11 -5.97
C ASP A 784 14.26 22.97 -7.23
N HIS A 785 14.88 22.83 -8.40
CA HIS A 785 14.16 22.61 -9.66
C HIS A 785 13.32 21.33 -9.65
N GLN A 786 13.86 20.21 -9.12
CA GLN A 786 13.10 18.97 -9.08
C GLN A 786 11.88 19.06 -8.15
N ILE A 787 12.02 19.74 -7.02
CA ILE A 787 10.90 19.99 -6.10
C ILE A 787 9.81 20.82 -6.79
N ASP A 788 10.20 21.93 -7.45
CA ASP A 788 9.25 22.81 -8.14
C ASP A 788 8.60 22.13 -9.35
N PHE A 789 9.38 21.36 -10.10
CA PHE A 789 8.87 20.56 -11.20
C PHE A 789 7.85 19.51 -10.70
N ALA A 790 8.16 18.83 -9.61
CA ALA A 790 7.25 17.86 -9.01
C ALA A 790 5.98 18.52 -8.45
N LYS A 791 6.07 19.71 -7.84
CA LYS A 791 4.89 20.46 -7.38
C LYS A 791 3.95 20.82 -8.54
N THR A 792 4.52 21.21 -9.68
CA THR A 792 3.75 21.63 -10.86
C THR A 792 3.17 20.45 -11.62
N ASN A 793 3.94 19.36 -11.80
CA ASN A 793 3.61 18.28 -12.71
C ASN A 793 3.14 16.99 -11.98
N GLN A 794 3.30 16.89 -10.66
CA GLN A 794 3.00 15.73 -9.82
C GLN A 794 3.90 14.50 -10.10
N TYR A 795 4.91 14.64 -10.96
CA TYR A 795 5.91 13.60 -11.25
C TYR A 795 7.28 14.23 -11.49
N VAL A 796 8.31 13.39 -11.51
CA VAL A 796 9.65 13.70 -12.01
C VAL A 796 10.03 12.71 -13.11
N GLU A 797 11.12 12.98 -13.84
CA GLU A 797 11.57 12.17 -14.98
C GLU A 797 13.02 11.75 -14.84
N THR A 798 13.34 10.51 -15.29
CA THR A 798 14.72 10.09 -15.54
C THR A 798 15.30 10.78 -16.80
N ILE A 799 16.61 10.64 -17.02
CA ILE A 799 17.26 11.13 -18.25
C ILE A 799 16.67 10.50 -19.53
N PHE A 800 16.07 9.31 -19.42
CA PHE A 800 15.40 8.59 -20.51
C PHE A 800 13.88 8.82 -20.53
N LYS A 801 13.40 9.81 -19.75
CA LYS A 801 11.98 10.21 -19.70
C LYS A 801 11.04 9.18 -19.07
N ARG A 802 11.56 8.28 -18.21
CA ARG A 802 10.68 7.49 -17.32
C ARG A 802 10.00 8.42 -16.35
N LYS A 803 8.67 8.41 -16.33
CA LYS A 803 7.86 9.17 -15.38
C LYS A 803 7.83 8.46 -14.04
N ILE A 804 7.97 9.22 -12.98
CA ILE A 804 7.91 8.74 -11.60
C ILE A 804 6.99 9.68 -10.83
N ASN A 805 5.78 9.22 -10.54
CA ASN A 805 4.79 10.03 -9.83
C ASN A 805 5.17 10.22 -8.35
N ILE A 806 5.08 11.43 -7.86
CA ILE A 806 5.49 11.83 -6.50
C ILE A 806 4.25 12.17 -5.68
N LYS A 807 3.73 11.18 -4.95
CA LYS A 807 2.59 11.38 -4.06
C LYS A 807 2.96 12.25 -2.86
N GLY A 808 2.05 13.13 -2.45
CA GLY A 808 2.21 13.95 -1.26
C GLY A 808 3.12 15.16 -1.41
N ILE A 809 3.55 15.52 -2.63
CA ILE A 809 4.43 16.69 -2.87
C ILE A 809 3.75 18.02 -2.51
N ALA A 810 2.43 18.11 -2.59
CA ALA A 810 1.62 19.26 -2.22
C ALA A 810 0.91 19.08 -0.86
N ASP A 811 1.25 18.05 -0.09
CA ASP A 811 0.61 17.77 1.19
C ASP A 811 0.90 18.89 2.21
N LYS A 812 -0.13 19.23 3.00
CA LYS A 812 0.01 20.21 4.09
C LYS A 812 0.87 19.68 5.23
N ASN A 813 0.87 18.37 5.45
CA ASN A 813 1.70 17.73 6.47
C ASN A 813 3.19 17.83 6.09
N PHE A 814 3.96 18.51 6.93
CA PHE A 814 5.39 18.73 6.70
C PHE A 814 6.20 17.44 6.55
N ALA A 815 5.87 16.40 7.32
CA ALA A 815 6.60 15.13 7.26
C ALA A 815 6.32 14.38 5.94
N VAL A 816 5.06 14.35 5.48
CA VAL A 816 4.66 13.76 4.20
C VAL A 816 5.28 14.53 3.04
N ARG A 817 5.14 15.87 3.05
CA ARG A 817 5.72 16.74 2.03
C ARG A 817 7.24 16.62 1.98
N GLY A 818 7.92 16.65 3.12
CA GLY A 818 9.38 16.51 3.18
C GLY A 818 9.86 15.13 2.69
N PHE A 819 9.09 14.07 2.88
CA PHE A 819 9.38 12.77 2.29
C PHE A 819 9.22 12.80 0.76
N ALA A 820 8.15 13.39 0.25
CA ALA A 820 7.89 13.55 -1.18
C ALA A 820 8.95 14.44 -1.86
N GLU A 821 9.39 15.53 -1.22
CA GLU A 821 10.48 16.40 -1.72
C GLU A 821 11.79 15.61 -1.85
N ARG A 822 12.14 14.79 -0.86
CA ARG A 822 13.31 13.90 -0.97
C ARG A 822 13.15 12.87 -2.10
N GLN A 823 11.97 12.31 -2.28
CA GLN A 823 11.70 11.42 -3.43
C GLN A 823 11.87 12.16 -4.76
N ALA A 824 11.37 13.38 -4.88
CA ALA A 824 11.49 14.18 -6.10
C ALA A 824 12.95 14.45 -6.49
N ILE A 825 13.83 14.64 -5.51
CA ILE A 825 15.27 14.84 -5.72
C ILE A 825 15.94 13.52 -6.15
N ASN A 826 15.65 12.43 -5.46
CA ASN A 826 16.35 11.15 -5.62
C ASN A 826 15.89 10.33 -6.82
N ALA A 827 14.60 10.33 -7.11
CA ALA A 827 14.01 9.43 -8.10
C ALA A 827 14.58 9.61 -9.52
N PRO A 828 14.87 10.83 -10.01
CA PRO A 828 15.54 11.00 -11.31
C PRO A 828 16.91 10.35 -11.39
N ILE A 829 17.68 10.43 -10.31
CA ILE A 829 19.07 9.91 -10.26
C ILE A 829 19.03 8.38 -10.17
N GLN A 830 18.31 7.85 -9.18
CA GLN A 830 18.18 6.39 -8.99
C GLN A 830 17.50 5.70 -10.17
N GLY A 831 16.46 6.35 -10.73
CA GLY A 831 15.77 5.82 -11.91
C GLY A 831 16.65 5.82 -13.14
N SER A 832 17.47 6.85 -13.34
CA SER A 832 18.43 6.91 -14.44
C SER A 832 19.51 5.83 -14.32
N ALA A 833 20.00 5.56 -13.10
CA ALA A 833 20.92 4.45 -12.84
C ALA A 833 20.26 3.09 -13.18
N ALA A 834 19.01 2.90 -12.75
CA ALA A 834 18.25 1.70 -13.07
C ALA A 834 18.01 1.52 -14.59
N ASP A 835 17.73 2.59 -15.30
CA ASP A 835 17.55 2.57 -16.76
C ASP A 835 18.86 2.20 -17.47
N ILE A 836 20.00 2.75 -17.03
CA ILE A 836 21.32 2.45 -17.61
C ILE A 836 21.69 0.98 -17.42
N ILE A 837 21.55 0.44 -16.20
CA ILE A 837 21.89 -0.97 -15.97
C ILE A 837 20.97 -1.91 -16.76
N LYS A 838 19.69 -1.58 -16.91
CA LYS A 838 18.75 -2.33 -17.75
C LYS A 838 19.17 -2.32 -19.21
N LEU A 839 19.56 -1.16 -19.75
CA LEU A 839 20.09 -1.04 -21.11
C LEU A 839 21.36 -1.86 -21.29
N ALA A 840 22.26 -1.85 -20.30
CA ALA A 840 23.46 -2.67 -20.31
C ALA A 840 23.13 -4.17 -20.31
N MET A 841 22.20 -4.62 -19.48
CA MET A 841 21.72 -6.01 -19.44
C MET A 841 21.18 -6.47 -20.80
N ILE A 842 20.38 -5.63 -21.45
CA ILE A 842 19.79 -5.92 -22.77
C ILE A 842 20.88 -6.04 -23.84
N GLU A 843 21.80 -5.10 -23.87
CA GLU A 843 22.87 -5.08 -24.87
C GLU A 843 23.86 -6.23 -24.64
N ILE A 844 24.26 -6.53 -23.40
CA ILE A 844 25.12 -7.67 -23.07
C ILE A 844 24.45 -8.98 -23.48
N HIS A 845 23.16 -9.14 -23.19
CA HIS A 845 22.43 -10.35 -23.55
C HIS A 845 22.40 -10.57 -25.09
N LYS A 846 22.22 -9.50 -25.88
CA LYS A 846 22.29 -9.52 -27.32
C LYS A 846 23.70 -9.93 -27.81
N GLU A 847 24.75 -9.32 -27.25
CA GLU A 847 26.12 -9.60 -27.60
C GLU A 847 26.54 -11.04 -27.29
N ILE A 848 26.14 -11.57 -26.12
CA ILE A 848 26.37 -12.96 -25.73
C ILE A 848 25.76 -13.91 -26.78
N LYS A 849 24.52 -13.65 -27.21
CA LYS A 849 23.84 -14.46 -28.23
C LYS A 849 24.51 -14.34 -29.60
N LEU A 850 24.77 -13.12 -30.08
CA LEU A 850 25.32 -12.85 -31.41
C LEU A 850 26.73 -13.39 -31.58
N LYS A 851 27.58 -13.21 -30.57
CA LYS A 851 29.00 -13.64 -30.59
C LYS A 851 29.19 -15.05 -30.05
N ASN A 852 28.13 -15.75 -29.72
CA ASN A 852 28.16 -17.10 -29.13
C ASN A 852 29.17 -17.19 -27.97
N ILE A 853 29.14 -16.19 -27.07
CA ILE A 853 30.01 -16.17 -25.86
C ILE A 853 29.44 -17.18 -24.86
N GLU A 854 30.25 -18.17 -24.48
CA GLU A 854 29.85 -19.17 -23.47
C GLU A 854 29.86 -18.59 -22.09
N ALA A 855 29.01 -17.62 -21.82
CA ALA A 855 28.79 -16.96 -20.57
C ALA A 855 27.29 -16.82 -20.29
N GLU A 856 26.93 -16.80 -19.03
CA GLU A 856 25.55 -16.67 -18.57
C GLU A 856 25.45 -15.53 -17.56
N MET A 857 24.55 -14.58 -17.78
CA MET A 857 24.17 -13.59 -16.76
C MET A 857 23.31 -14.29 -15.72
N LEU A 858 23.67 -14.22 -14.44
CA LEU A 858 23.02 -14.98 -13.37
C LEU A 858 22.20 -14.13 -12.42
N LEU A 859 22.68 -12.93 -12.08
CA LEU A 859 22.02 -12.02 -11.13
C LEU A 859 22.26 -10.57 -11.50
N GLN A 860 21.32 -9.73 -11.10
CA GLN A 860 21.47 -8.28 -11.00
C GLN A 860 21.23 -7.91 -9.52
N VAL A 861 22.16 -7.22 -8.88
CA VAL A 861 22.09 -6.83 -7.48
C VAL A 861 22.51 -5.36 -7.36
N HIS A 862 21.55 -4.45 -7.11
CA HIS A 862 21.79 -3.00 -7.11
C HIS A 862 22.41 -2.50 -8.41
N ASP A 863 23.68 -2.12 -8.41
CA ASP A 863 24.42 -1.62 -9.56
C ASP A 863 25.41 -2.68 -10.13
N GLU A 864 25.28 -3.93 -9.63
CA GLU A 864 26.16 -5.06 -9.91
C GLU A 864 25.49 -6.09 -10.84
N LEU A 865 26.24 -6.62 -11.81
CA LEU A 865 25.86 -7.76 -12.67
C LEU A 865 26.80 -8.92 -12.43
N ILE A 866 26.25 -10.13 -12.21
CA ILE A 866 27.01 -11.35 -11.94
C ILE A 866 26.86 -12.33 -13.10
N PHE A 867 27.99 -12.82 -13.57
CA PHE A 867 28.11 -13.78 -14.68
C PHE A 867 28.76 -15.08 -14.25
N GLU A 868 28.42 -16.17 -14.92
CA GLU A 868 29.18 -17.42 -14.90
C GLU A 868 29.81 -17.62 -16.30
N VAL A 869 31.13 -17.83 -16.39
CA VAL A 869 31.85 -17.95 -17.65
C VAL A 869 32.86 -19.06 -17.57
N GLU A 870 33.13 -19.75 -18.69
CA GLU A 870 34.24 -20.70 -18.79
C GLU A 870 35.59 -19.99 -18.63
N ASN A 871 36.52 -20.63 -17.93
CA ASN A 871 37.83 -20.04 -17.65
C ASN A 871 38.57 -19.53 -18.89
N LYS A 872 38.42 -20.23 -20.04
CA LYS A 872 39.03 -19.85 -21.30
C LYS A 872 38.41 -18.64 -21.99
N LYS A 873 37.18 -18.26 -21.62
CA LYS A 873 36.42 -17.16 -22.20
C LYS A 873 36.36 -15.92 -21.31
N TYR A 874 37.07 -15.96 -20.16
CA TYR A 874 37.05 -14.90 -19.16
C TYR A 874 37.44 -13.51 -19.72
N ASP A 875 38.63 -13.43 -20.35
CA ASP A 875 39.14 -12.15 -20.85
C ASP A 875 38.20 -11.54 -21.94
N ASN A 876 37.63 -12.38 -22.79
CA ASN A 876 36.67 -11.97 -23.79
C ASN A 876 35.39 -11.42 -23.16
N LEU A 877 34.85 -12.10 -22.14
CA LEU A 877 33.70 -11.61 -21.39
C LEU A 877 33.99 -10.26 -20.72
N VAL A 878 35.12 -10.16 -19.99
CA VAL A 878 35.49 -8.93 -19.27
C VAL A 878 35.57 -7.75 -20.22
N SER A 879 36.29 -7.90 -21.34
CA SER A 879 36.41 -6.80 -22.31
C SER A 879 35.07 -6.35 -22.89
N ASN A 880 34.22 -7.29 -23.31
CA ASN A 880 32.92 -6.95 -23.90
C ASN A 880 31.96 -6.33 -22.88
N VAL A 881 31.79 -6.94 -21.71
CA VAL A 881 30.85 -6.47 -20.69
C VAL A 881 31.25 -5.10 -20.16
N LYS A 882 32.53 -4.91 -19.82
CA LYS A 882 33.02 -3.60 -19.35
C LYS A 882 32.77 -2.52 -20.38
N THR A 883 33.14 -2.76 -21.66
CA THR A 883 32.93 -1.79 -22.75
C THR A 883 31.45 -1.42 -22.89
N ILE A 884 30.56 -2.41 -22.86
CA ILE A 884 29.12 -2.16 -22.99
C ILE A 884 28.59 -1.36 -21.80
N MET A 885 28.89 -1.77 -20.58
CA MET A 885 28.43 -1.07 -19.38
C MET A 885 28.92 0.39 -19.34
N GLU A 886 30.17 0.63 -19.70
CA GLU A 886 30.75 1.99 -19.71
C GLU A 886 30.23 2.88 -20.86
N SER A 887 29.65 2.30 -21.94
CA SER A 887 29.30 3.08 -23.14
C SER A 887 27.84 2.96 -23.60
N VAL A 888 27.03 2.04 -23.07
CA VAL A 888 25.66 1.78 -23.60
C VAL A 888 24.77 3.02 -23.60
N HIS A 889 24.90 3.89 -22.59
CA HIS A 889 24.14 5.12 -22.47
C HIS A 889 24.43 6.12 -23.59
N LEU A 890 25.65 6.10 -24.16
CA LEU A 890 26.06 6.98 -25.26
C LEU A 890 25.33 6.70 -26.57
N LYS A 891 24.72 5.52 -26.71
CA LYS A 891 23.86 5.20 -27.86
C LYS A 891 22.58 6.03 -27.90
N TYR A 892 22.16 6.54 -26.78
CA TYR A 892 20.86 7.20 -26.59
C TYR A 892 20.96 8.65 -26.14
N LYS A 893 22.08 9.04 -25.51
CA LYS A 893 22.26 10.37 -24.95
C LYS A 893 23.74 10.70 -24.80
N ASP A 894 24.12 11.92 -25.19
CA ASP A 894 25.44 12.46 -24.92
C ASP A 894 25.66 12.65 -23.41
N PHE A 895 26.81 12.23 -22.93
CA PHE A 895 27.24 12.32 -21.55
C PHE A 895 28.61 12.96 -21.45
N SER A 896 28.75 13.92 -20.55
CA SER A 896 30.04 14.55 -20.26
C SER A 896 30.80 13.84 -19.15
N VAL A 897 30.13 13.09 -18.29
CA VAL A 897 30.73 12.34 -17.17
C VAL A 897 30.97 10.90 -17.59
N PRO A 898 32.22 10.38 -17.55
CA PRO A 898 32.47 8.98 -17.89
C PRO A 898 31.84 8.06 -16.84
N LEU A 899 31.17 6.99 -17.29
CA LEU A 899 30.79 5.87 -16.42
C LEU A 899 31.97 4.87 -16.37
N THR A 900 32.30 4.39 -15.18
CA THR A 900 33.37 3.42 -14.96
C THR A 900 32.82 2.20 -14.25
N VAL A 901 33.39 1.03 -14.58
CA VAL A 901 32.98 -0.26 -14.04
C VAL A 901 34.15 -0.97 -13.40
N ASP A 902 34.00 -1.31 -12.13
CA ASP A 902 34.90 -2.19 -11.42
C ASP A 902 34.48 -3.65 -11.64
N PHE A 903 35.45 -4.58 -11.68
CA PHE A 903 35.14 -5.99 -11.85
C PHE A 903 36.08 -6.86 -11.05
N GLY A 904 35.59 -8.03 -10.67
CA GLY A 904 36.35 -9.07 -10.00
C GLY A 904 35.87 -10.46 -10.41
N ALA A 905 36.73 -11.47 -10.16
CA ALA A 905 36.38 -12.83 -10.50
C ALA A 905 36.85 -13.81 -9.43
N GLY A 906 36.13 -14.91 -9.27
CA GLY A 906 36.45 -15.95 -8.32
C GLY A 906 35.65 -17.23 -8.48
N ASP A 907 35.91 -18.20 -7.64
CA ASP A 907 35.17 -19.47 -7.62
C ASP A 907 33.84 -19.34 -6.90
N HIS A 908 33.67 -18.27 -6.11
CA HIS A 908 32.42 -17.90 -5.44
C HIS A 908 32.24 -16.39 -5.40
N TRP A 909 30.98 -15.96 -5.19
CA TRP A 909 30.58 -14.54 -5.26
C TRP A 909 31.39 -13.66 -4.29
N GLY A 910 31.68 -14.13 -3.06
CA GLY A 910 32.48 -13.37 -2.10
C GLY A 910 33.91 -13.07 -2.54
N GLN A 911 34.49 -13.79 -3.55
CA GLN A 911 35.77 -13.48 -4.17
C GLN A 911 35.67 -12.60 -5.39
N ALA A 912 34.52 -12.67 -6.08
CA ALA A 912 34.27 -11.91 -7.30
C ALA A 912 33.88 -10.46 -7.06
N HIS A 913 33.61 -10.05 -5.79
CA HIS A 913 33.16 -8.72 -5.43
C HIS A 913 34.27 -7.91 -4.76
#